data_2b2efca0dff156c026fef42a5b8066ca
#
_entry.id   2b2efca0dff156c026fef42a5b8066ca
#
_cell.length_a   1.000
_cell.length_b   1.000
_cell.length_c   1.000
_cell.angle_alpha   90.00
_cell.angle_beta   90.00
_cell.angle_gamma   90.00
#
_symmetry.space_group_name_H-M   'P 1'
#
loop_
_entity.id
_entity.type
_entity.pdbx_description
1 polymer ?
#
loop_
_entity_poly.entity_id
_entity_poly.type
_entity_poly.pdbx_seq_one_letter_code
_entity_poly.pdbx_strand_id
1 'polypeptide(L)'
;MPNYCQQQYSSVMSLIGTTRLMQATLSPILLTVACLATTYVNAQESPKNDNQIPRTSQTPTSPLPAVRSPSLGNQISLNGRTLAGTWLQRPGTGNQITTHISDGAFRQLIGVNFLNSSNWARQPIQWFSSASNPLVLNTTLLKGYRYLDITNFAQTVRWQIQANGNTLAIATPKAQVTNILQNQEPSQASVTPLQPTRILVDLNRPTPWQVAQGATVKIIPTTSPDPDTPPPKSTTPPNREWTVTLDAIADPVLIERYTPQPPPAAPPTSLPDILKQLSPSAPPVPAPEPLIQKVEVVKNQTIIRLSVPFGLSPQVSTVANPDRLIIDIRPDPLEERDITWAPGLRWRQHYINLGTERFPVVWLEVNPRTVGLTLKPMWVSPNTLIGTAPLIQTAQRYLAVAGINGGYFNRNNKLPLGAIRRDGQWLSGPILNRGAIAWNNSGQFYFGRLTLEETAIAANNQRLPILFLNSGYVQSGIARYTSAWGATYTPLTDNEIILVVQKDQITNQLPGGKVGEQAIPIPQDGYLLTLRANATANASQLPVGTTLSISSTPTAADFNRYPHIIGAGPLLIQNRQIVLDAKAEKFSNAFIAEKAIRSGICTTPTGTLMITAVHNRVGGYGPTLAEHAQLLQQMGCANALNLDGGSSTSLYLGGQLLDRFPSTAARVHNGIGIFLQK
;
A
#
# COMPACT_ATOMS: atom_id res chain seq x y z
N MET A 1 -17.99 -1.64 37.69
CA MET A 1 -17.75 -3.01 37.18
C MET A 1 -16.88 -2.91 35.94
N PRO A 2 -15.60 -3.13 36.06
CA PRO A 2 -14.71 -3.18 34.89
C PRO A 2 -13.95 -4.50 34.91
N ASN A 3 -14.41 -5.58 34.25
CA ASN A 3 -13.62 -6.80 34.05
C ASN A 3 -14.35 -7.78 33.10
N TYR A 4 -14.58 -7.38 31.83
CA TYR A 4 -15.12 -8.32 30.84
C TYR A 4 -14.42 -8.28 29.46
N CYS A 5 -13.30 -7.61 29.34
CA CYS A 5 -12.62 -7.47 28.02
C CYS A 5 -11.26 -8.19 27.92
N GLN A 6 -10.83 -8.94 28.95
CA GLN A 6 -9.51 -9.57 28.95
C GLN A 6 -9.50 -11.11 28.88
N GLN A 7 -10.66 -11.77 28.84
CA GLN A 7 -10.71 -13.24 28.94
C GLN A 7 -11.02 -14.02 27.65
N GLN A 8 -11.07 -13.40 26.48
CA GLN A 8 -11.32 -14.13 25.22
C GLN A 8 -10.09 -14.31 24.29
N TYR A 9 -8.88 -14.09 24.79
CA TYR A 9 -7.68 -14.22 23.94
C TYR A 9 -6.73 -15.38 24.28
N SER A 10 -7.11 -16.33 25.15
CA SER A 10 -6.19 -17.39 25.57
C SER A 10 -6.74 -18.83 25.55
N SER A 11 -7.77 -19.15 24.80
CA SER A 11 -8.31 -20.52 24.78
C SER A 11 -8.74 -20.98 23.39
N VAL A 12 -7.83 -21.05 22.42
CA VAL A 12 -7.95 -21.94 21.25
C VAL A 12 -6.54 -22.28 20.76
N MET A 13 -5.84 -23.10 21.54
CA MET A 13 -4.71 -23.90 21.08
C MET A 13 -4.58 -25.13 21.98
N SER A 14 -5.41 -26.11 21.76
CA SER A 14 -5.16 -27.51 22.11
C SER A 14 -6.38 -28.32 21.69
N LEU A 15 -6.29 -29.01 20.59
CA LEU A 15 -6.83 -30.32 20.24
C LEU A 15 -6.93 -30.46 18.71
N ILE A 16 -5.94 -31.02 18.08
CA ILE A 16 -6.13 -31.84 16.88
C ILE A 16 -5.10 -32.99 16.99
N GLY A 17 -5.62 -34.13 17.45
CA GLY A 17 -4.97 -35.42 17.30
C GLY A 17 -5.40 -36.06 15.97
N THR A 18 -4.41 -36.57 15.29
CA THR A 18 -4.41 -37.73 14.35
C THR A 18 -5.73 -38.28 13.82
N THR A 19 -5.96 -38.36 12.51
CA THR A 19 -6.25 -39.62 11.77
C THR A 19 -6.22 -39.44 10.21
N ARG A 20 -5.40 -40.30 9.62
CA ARG A 20 -5.51 -41.05 8.34
C ARG A 20 -5.75 -40.42 6.99
N LEU A 21 -4.74 -40.72 6.14
CA LEU A 21 -4.77 -40.75 4.67
C LEU A 21 -6.02 -41.43 4.10
N MET A 22 -6.61 -40.81 3.08
CA MET A 22 -7.27 -41.51 1.97
C MET A 22 -6.95 -40.77 0.64
N GLN A 23 -6.29 -41.49 -0.26
CA GLN A 23 -6.06 -41.09 -1.65
C GLN A 23 -7.39 -41.14 -2.41
N ALA A 24 -7.71 -40.11 -3.13
CA ALA A 24 -8.71 -40.13 -4.20
C ALA A 24 -8.18 -39.44 -5.44
N THR A 25 -8.06 -40.21 -6.49
CA THR A 25 -7.71 -39.83 -7.86
C THR A 25 -8.80 -38.95 -8.47
N LEU A 26 -8.40 -37.81 -9.06
CA LEU A 26 -9.31 -36.97 -9.84
C LEU A 26 -8.77 -36.82 -11.27
N SER A 27 -9.56 -37.33 -12.22
CA SER A 27 -9.42 -37.11 -13.67
C SER A 27 -9.85 -35.68 -14.05
N PRO A 28 -9.25 -35.07 -15.09
CA PRO A 28 -9.65 -33.75 -15.55
C PRO A 28 -10.82 -33.84 -16.54
N ILE A 29 -11.87 -33.07 -16.29
CA ILE A 29 -12.96 -32.82 -17.25
C ILE A 29 -12.60 -31.60 -18.08
N LEU A 30 -12.43 -31.79 -19.38
CA LEU A 30 -12.33 -30.74 -20.38
C LEU A 30 -13.71 -30.13 -20.62
N LEU A 31 -13.85 -28.84 -20.42
CA LEU A 31 -15.02 -28.06 -20.84
C LEU A 31 -14.65 -27.24 -22.08
N THR A 32 -15.12 -27.68 -23.23
CA THR A 32 -15.10 -26.91 -24.48
C THR A 32 -16.26 -25.94 -24.51
N VAL A 33 -15.94 -24.64 -24.58
CA VAL A 33 -16.93 -23.60 -24.86
C VAL A 33 -16.95 -23.31 -26.35
N ALA A 34 -18.09 -23.59 -26.97
CA ALA A 34 -18.35 -23.31 -28.40
C ALA A 34 -18.79 -21.83 -28.52
N CYS A 35 -18.08 -21.06 -29.33
CA CYS A 35 -18.51 -19.75 -29.81
C CYS A 35 -19.55 -19.91 -30.91
N LEU A 36 -20.75 -19.41 -30.68
CA LEU A 36 -21.77 -19.21 -31.72
C LEU A 36 -21.56 -17.83 -32.36
N ALA A 37 -21.14 -17.83 -33.61
CA ALA A 37 -21.16 -16.65 -34.48
C ALA A 37 -22.53 -16.54 -35.15
N THR A 38 -23.24 -15.47 -34.91
CA THR A 38 -24.46 -15.12 -35.67
C THR A 38 -24.09 -14.27 -36.89
N THR A 39 -24.26 -14.85 -38.04
CA THR A 39 -24.22 -14.17 -39.35
C THR A 39 -25.56 -13.51 -39.63
N TYR A 40 -25.56 -12.20 -39.87
CA TYR A 40 -26.68 -11.52 -40.46
C TYR A 40 -26.54 -11.51 -41.97
N VAL A 41 -27.52 -12.13 -42.66
CA VAL A 41 -27.73 -12.06 -44.10
C VAL A 41 -28.70 -10.92 -44.35
N ASN A 42 -28.32 -9.94 -45.14
CA ASN A 42 -29.27 -9.00 -45.78
C ASN A 42 -29.22 -9.20 -47.27
N ALA A 43 -30.33 -9.68 -47.80
CA ALA A 43 -30.65 -9.62 -49.22
C ALA A 43 -31.83 -8.71 -49.42
N GLN A 44 -31.69 -7.69 -50.29
CA GLN A 44 -32.77 -7.28 -51.22
C GLN A 44 -32.23 -6.38 -52.32
N GLU A 45 -32.58 -6.75 -53.53
CA GLU A 45 -32.20 -6.10 -54.77
C GLU A 45 -33.13 -4.94 -55.17
N SER A 46 -32.49 -3.93 -55.81
CA SER A 46 -32.84 -3.16 -57.02
C SER A 46 -34.11 -2.29 -57.11
N PRO A 47 -34.14 -1.22 -57.89
CA PRO A 47 -33.80 -1.21 -59.32
C PRO A 47 -32.98 -0.01 -59.85
N LYS A 48 -32.44 -0.20 -61.06
CA LYS A 48 -31.71 0.71 -61.92
C LYS A 48 -32.50 1.95 -62.33
N ASN A 49 -31.78 3.11 -62.40
CA ASN A 49 -32.10 4.13 -63.42
C ASN A 49 -30.78 4.79 -63.90
N ASP A 50 -30.59 4.74 -65.19
CA ASP A 50 -29.52 5.38 -65.93
C ASP A 50 -29.75 6.90 -65.98
N ASN A 51 -28.69 7.67 -65.67
CA ASN A 51 -28.46 8.98 -66.32
C ASN A 51 -26.97 9.33 -66.20
N GLN A 52 -26.33 9.33 -67.37
CA GLN A 52 -24.94 9.73 -67.53
C GLN A 52 -24.76 11.23 -67.39
N ILE A 53 -23.80 11.68 -66.60
CA ILE A 53 -23.17 12.98 -66.62
C ILE A 53 -21.63 12.82 -66.57
N PRO A 54 -20.85 13.63 -67.30
CA PRO A 54 -19.48 13.33 -67.71
C PRO A 54 -18.46 13.37 -66.56
N ARG A 55 -17.51 12.47 -66.56
CA ARG A 55 -16.38 12.36 -65.65
C ARG A 55 -15.40 13.54 -65.82
N THR A 56 -15.31 14.43 -64.82
CA THR A 56 -14.16 15.24 -64.59
C THR A 56 -13.08 14.37 -63.91
N SER A 57 -11.87 14.29 -64.48
CA SER A 57 -10.73 13.62 -63.94
C SER A 57 -10.32 14.20 -62.57
N GLN A 58 -10.61 13.44 -61.49
CA GLN A 58 -10.03 13.75 -60.18
C GLN A 58 -8.65 13.12 -60.11
N THR A 59 -7.64 13.98 -59.87
CA THR A 59 -6.29 13.60 -59.47
C THR A 59 -6.36 12.76 -58.18
N PRO A 60 -5.63 11.64 -58.04
CA PRO A 60 -5.63 10.88 -56.82
C PRO A 60 -4.99 11.68 -55.70
N THR A 61 -5.81 12.15 -54.77
CA THR A 61 -5.34 12.66 -53.47
C THR A 61 -4.71 11.51 -52.72
N SER A 62 -3.41 11.56 -52.51
CA SER A 62 -2.71 10.65 -51.60
C SER A 62 -3.42 10.60 -50.26
N PRO A 63 -3.68 9.41 -49.69
CA PRO A 63 -4.32 9.33 -48.39
C PRO A 63 -3.41 10.03 -47.36
N LEU A 64 -3.97 10.97 -46.62
CA LEU A 64 -3.33 11.58 -45.46
C LEU A 64 -2.79 10.46 -44.56
N PRO A 65 -1.54 10.57 -44.08
CA PRO A 65 -0.99 9.54 -43.21
C PRO A 65 -1.90 9.37 -42.00
N ALA A 66 -2.37 8.13 -41.80
CA ALA A 66 -3.23 7.78 -40.67
C ALA A 66 -2.55 8.22 -39.37
N VAL A 67 -3.14 9.15 -38.65
CA VAL A 67 -2.67 9.56 -37.30
C VAL A 67 -2.72 8.33 -36.42
N ARG A 68 -1.56 7.75 -36.11
CA ARG A 68 -1.45 6.61 -35.23
C ARG A 68 -1.96 7.01 -33.85
N SER A 69 -2.99 6.32 -33.36
CA SER A 69 -3.50 6.50 -32.01
C SER A 69 -2.41 6.15 -30.98
N PRO A 70 -2.38 6.81 -29.81
CA PRO A 70 -1.46 6.47 -28.74
C PRO A 70 -1.67 5.02 -28.28
N SER A 71 -0.57 4.27 -28.11
CA SER A 71 -0.58 2.92 -27.52
C SER A 71 -0.27 3.01 -26.04
N LEU A 72 -1.03 2.29 -25.24
CA LEU A 72 -0.91 2.22 -23.77
C LEU A 72 -0.85 0.76 -23.34
N GLY A 73 -0.05 0.47 -22.32
CA GLY A 73 -0.01 -0.85 -21.70
C GLY A 73 0.39 -0.81 -20.23
N ASN A 74 0.25 -1.95 -19.57
CA ASN A 74 0.53 -2.10 -18.14
C ASN A 74 1.55 -3.21 -17.83
N GLN A 75 2.23 -3.74 -18.84
CA GLN A 75 3.28 -4.74 -18.71
C GLN A 75 4.56 -4.25 -19.39
N ILE A 76 5.69 -4.51 -18.76
CA ILE A 76 7.04 -4.28 -19.30
C ILE A 76 7.77 -5.62 -19.31
N SER A 77 8.25 -6.03 -20.48
CA SER A 77 9.15 -7.17 -20.62
C SER A 77 10.58 -6.67 -20.64
N LEU A 78 11.28 -6.77 -19.52
CA LEU A 78 12.68 -6.38 -19.39
C LEU A 78 13.57 -7.61 -19.55
N ASN A 79 14.36 -7.65 -20.63
CA ASN A 79 15.24 -8.79 -20.97
C ASN A 79 14.50 -10.14 -20.95
N GLY A 80 13.27 -10.19 -21.49
CA GLY A 80 12.43 -11.39 -21.55
C GLY A 80 11.62 -11.71 -20.29
N ARG A 81 11.72 -10.89 -19.22
CA ARG A 81 10.94 -11.04 -17.99
C ARG A 81 9.80 -10.05 -17.96
N THR A 82 8.57 -10.54 -17.91
CA THR A 82 7.38 -9.69 -17.83
C THR A 82 7.14 -9.20 -16.40
N LEU A 83 7.07 -7.90 -16.25
CA LEU A 83 6.89 -7.17 -14.98
C LEU A 83 5.69 -6.22 -15.11
N ALA A 84 5.02 -5.95 -14.00
CA ALA A 84 3.98 -4.92 -13.97
C ALA A 84 4.62 -3.53 -14.10
N GLY A 85 4.13 -2.74 -15.05
CA GLY A 85 4.61 -1.38 -15.26
C GLY A 85 3.84 -0.70 -16.38
N THR A 86 3.39 0.52 -16.17
CA THR A 86 2.62 1.24 -17.19
C THR A 86 3.55 2.01 -18.14
N TRP A 87 3.18 1.99 -19.40
CA TRP A 87 3.91 2.66 -20.48
C TRP A 87 2.95 3.31 -21.49
N LEU A 88 3.48 4.24 -22.26
CA LEU A 88 2.77 4.99 -23.29
C LEU A 88 3.67 5.18 -24.51
N GLN A 89 3.18 4.91 -25.70
CA GLN A 89 3.76 5.37 -26.97
C GLN A 89 2.81 6.32 -27.67
N ARG A 90 3.35 7.39 -28.23
CA ARG A 90 2.58 8.40 -28.99
C ARG A 90 3.38 8.93 -30.16
N PRO A 91 2.69 9.43 -31.20
CA PRO A 91 3.37 10.16 -32.27
C PRO A 91 4.13 11.38 -31.71
N GLY A 92 5.37 11.53 -32.10
CA GLY A 92 6.20 12.70 -31.89
C GLY A 92 6.27 13.58 -33.15
N THR A 93 7.17 14.51 -33.18
CA THR A 93 7.43 15.33 -34.37
C THR A 93 8.07 14.49 -35.48
N GLY A 94 7.66 14.69 -36.75
CA GLY A 94 8.29 14.06 -37.91
C GLY A 94 8.16 12.52 -37.99
N ASN A 95 7.02 11.94 -37.69
CA ASN A 95 6.75 10.49 -37.79
C ASN A 95 7.51 9.61 -36.75
N GLN A 96 8.26 10.19 -35.83
CA GLN A 96 8.90 9.46 -34.75
C GLN A 96 7.89 9.02 -33.72
N ILE A 97 8.08 7.85 -33.11
CA ILE A 97 7.30 7.38 -31.96
C ILE A 97 8.10 7.71 -30.70
N THR A 98 7.49 8.47 -29.78
CA THR A 98 8.06 8.68 -28.46
C THR A 98 7.57 7.61 -27.49
N THR A 99 8.47 7.08 -26.69
CA THR A 99 8.20 6.04 -25.70
C THR A 99 8.33 6.59 -24.29
N HIS A 100 7.32 6.34 -23.47
CA HIS A 100 7.26 6.85 -22.12
C HIS A 100 6.98 5.70 -21.14
N ILE A 101 7.60 5.74 -19.97
CA ILE A 101 7.36 4.80 -18.87
C ILE A 101 6.91 5.60 -17.65
N SER A 102 5.97 5.04 -16.87
CA SER A 102 5.56 5.67 -15.61
C SER A 102 6.74 5.80 -14.65
N ASP A 103 6.77 6.86 -13.87
CA ASP A 103 7.87 7.13 -12.94
C ASP A 103 8.02 6.02 -11.89
N GLY A 104 6.93 5.45 -11.41
CA GLY A 104 6.98 4.29 -10.52
C GLY A 104 7.67 3.07 -11.15
N ALA A 105 7.31 2.73 -12.39
CA ALA A 105 7.96 1.63 -13.11
C ALA A 105 9.43 1.94 -13.42
N PHE A 106 9.76 3.15 -13.83
CA PHE A 106 11.13 3.54 -14.17
C PHE A 106 12.06 3.47 -12.95
N ARG A 107 11.58 3.91 -11.78
CA ARG A 107 12.33 3.76 -10.52
C ARG A 107 12.48 2.31 -10.07
N GLN A 108 11.38 1.55 -10.07
CA GLN A 108 11.35 0.22 -9.46
C GLN A 108 11.98 -0.87 -10.35
N LEU A 109 11.84 -0.77 -11.68
CA LEU A 109 12.31 -1.80 -12.60
C LEU A 109 13.71 -1.51 -13.14
N ILE A 110 14.07 -0.24 -13.25
CA ILE A 110 15.35 0.20 -13.86
C ILE A 110 16.35 0.66 -12.80
N GLY A 111 15.89 1.12 -11.64
CA GLY A 111 16.75 1.62 -10.60
C GLY A 111 17.18 3.07 -10.80
N VAL A 112 16.36 3.88 -11.46
CA VAL A 112 16.66 5.29 -11.69
C VAL A 112 16.40 6.12 -10.44
N ASN A 113 17.33 6.98 -10.10
CA ASN A 113 17.20 7.96 -9.03
C ASN A 113 16.63 9.28 -9.55
N PHE A 114 15.53 9.77 -8.95
CA PHE A 114 14.94 11.08 -9.27
C PHE A 114 15.57 12.16 -8.41
N LEU A 115 16.08 13.19 -9.04
CA LEU A 115 16.63 14.35 -8.36
C LEU A 115 15.56 15.43 -8.14
N ASN A 116 15.84 16.37 -7.26
CA ASN A 116 14.95 17.48 -6.93
C ASN A 116 14.53 18.28 -8.17
N SER A 117 13.27 18.68 -8.24
CA SER A 117 12.72 19.46 -9.36
C SER A 117 11.57 20.35 -8.90
N SER A 118 11.65 21.63 -9.23
CA SER A 118 10.57 22.60 -9.09
C SER A 118 9.61 22.61 -10.30
N ASN A 119 9.96 21.93 -11.40
CA ASN A 119 9.18 21.87 -12.63
C ASN A 119 8.64 20.46 -12.85
N TRP A 120 7.33 20.30 -12.69
CA TRP A 120 6.67 18.99 -12.84
C TRP A 120 6.80 18.39 -14.25
N ALA A 121 6.94 19.25 -15.29
CA ALA A 121 7.04 18.81 -16.68
C ALA A 121 8.45 18.30 -17.07
N ARG A 122 9.44 18.48 -16.18
CA ARG A 122 10.84 18.12 -16.43
C ARG A 122 11.43 17.47 -15.19
N GLN A 123 11.82 16.18 -15.30
CA GLN A 123 12.39 15.42 -14.21
C GLN A 123 13.88 15.15 -14.46
N PRO A 124 14.78 15.76 -13.67
CA PRO A 124 16.18 15.38 -13.67
C PRO A 124 16.35 14.02 -12.99
N ILE A 125 17.18 13.17 -13.59
CA ILE A 125 17.46 11.80 -13.12
C ILE A 125 18.96 11.54 -13.03
N GLN A 126 19.33 10.60 -12.16
CA GLN A 126 20.66 10.01 -12.07
C GLN A 126 20.56 8.51 -12.29
N TRP A 127 21.37 7.98 -13.21
CA TRP A 127 21.49 6.56 -13.47
C TRP A 127 22.84 6.30 -14.15
N PHE A 128 23.81 5.77 -13.43
CA PHE A 128 25.20 5.67 -13.87
C PHE A 128 25.72 6.97 -14.51
N SER A 129 25.48 8.08 -13.82
CA SER A 129 25.85 9.43 -14.26
C SER A 129 26.18 10.30 -13.05
N SER A 130 26.85 11.43 -13.28
CA SER A 130 27.08 12.40 -12.21
C SER A 130 25.79 13.15 -11.84
N ALA A 131 25.55 13.38 -10.54
CA ALA A 131 24.47 14.22 -10.07
C ALA A 131 24.63 15.70 -10.46
N SER A 132 25.85 16.15 -10.73
CA SER A 132 26.13 17.53 -11.17
C SER A 132 25.76 17.78 -12.63
N ASN A 133 25.60 16.74 -13.45
CA ASN A 133 25.13 16.83 -14.84
C ASN A 133 24.02 15.79 -15.11
N PRO A 134 22.83 15.99 -14.53
CA PRO A 134 21.75 15.02 -14.65
C PRO A 134 21.12 15.04 -16.05
N LEU A 135 20.65 13.89 -16.49
CA LEU A 135 19.75 13.82 -17.62
C LEU A 135 18.36 14.32 -17.22
N VAL A 136 17.76 15.19 -18.02
CA VAL A 136 16.43 15.77 -17.76
C VAL A 136 15.42 15.19 -18.74
N LEU A 137 14.43 14.47 -18.22
CA LEU A 137 13.36 13.85 -19.00
C LEU A 137 12.09 14.69 -18.97
N ASN A 138 11.42 14.80 -20.11
CA ASN A 138 10.10 15.42 -20.20
C ASN A 138 9.06 14.49 -19.57
N THR A 139 8.03 15.07 -18.97
CA THR A 139 6.96 14.30 -18.32
C THR A 139 5.59 14.63 -18.87
N THR A 140 4.68 13.68 -18.74
CA THR A 140 3.26 13.80 -19.13
C THR A 140 2.39 13.10 -18.10
N LEU A 141 1.28 13.73 -17.73
CA LEU A 141 0.27 13.15 -16.82
C LEU A 141 -0.87 12.51 -17.63
N LEU A 142 -1.20 11.26 -17.34
CA LEU A 142 -2.29 10.53 -17.99
C LEU A 142 -2.83 9.41 -17.09
N LYS A 143 -4.15 9.36 -16.89
CA LYS A 143 -4.86 8.26 -16.21
C LYS A 143 -4.22 7.85 -14.85
N GLY A 144 -3.93 8.81 -13.99
CA GLY A 144 -3.39 8.55 -12.67
C GLY A 144 -1.87 8.34 -12.60
N TYR A 145 -1.15 8.44 -13.73
CA TYR A 145 0.30 8.26 -13.80
C TYR A 145 1.02 9.49 -14.35
N ARG A 146 2.25 9.68 -13.93
CA ARG A 146 3.22 10.54 -14.59
C ARG A 146 4.16 9.68 -15.40
N TYR A 147 4.26 9.96 -16.71
CA TYR A 147 5.09 9.24 -17.66
C TYR A 147 6.29 10.08 -18.02
N LEU A 148 7.48 9.48 -18.05
CA LEU A 148 8.73 10.09 -18.48
C LEU A 148 9.04 9.65 -19.92
N ASP A 149 9.40 10.60 -20.78
CA ASP A 149 9.88 10.34 -22.13
C ASP A 149 11.28 9.75 -22.06
N ILE A 150 11.38 8.45 -22.34
CA ILE A 150 12.65 7.72 -22.32
C ILE A 150 13.26 7.54 -23.71
N THR A 151 12.71 8.16 -24.76
CA THR A 151 13.11 7.93 -26.17
C THR A 151 14.60 8.19 -26.36
N ASN A 152 15.06 9.37 -26.00
CA ASN A 152 16.49 9.73 -26.13
C ASN A 152 17.37 8.97 -25.12
N PHE A 153 16.87 8.75 -23.90
CA PHE A 153 17.57 7.94 -22.90
C PHE A 153 17.87 6.55 -23.43
N ALA A 154 16.87 5.85 -23.96
CA ALA A 154 17.01 4.51 -24.50
C ALA A 154 18.00 4.44 -25.68
N GLN A 155 18.00 5.45 -26.53
CA GLN A 155 18.99 5.57 -27.63
C GLN A 155 20.41 5.72 -27.09
N THR A 156 20.62 6.60 -26.11
CA THR A 156 21.92 6.85 -25.49
C THR A 156 22.50 5.60 -24.84
N VAL A 157 21.66 4.82 -24.14
CA VAL A 157 22.09 3.58 -23.48
C VAL A 157 21.95 2.33 -24.37
N ARG A 158 21.60 2.51 -25.64
CA ARG A 158 21.48 1.47 -26.68
C ARG A 158 20.45 0.40 -26.33
N TRP A 159 19.33 0.77 -25.74
CA TRP A 159 18.21 -0.14 -25.49
C TRP A 159 17.38 -0.32 -26.76
N GLN A 160 16.93 -1.56 -26.99
CA GLN A 160 15.95 -1.87 -28.01
C GLN A 160 14.57 -1.92 -27.37
N ILE A 161 13.63 -1.13 -27.93
CA ILE A 161 12.28 -1.01 -27.37
C ILE A 161 11.25 -1.36 -28.45
N GLN A 162 10.33 -2.25 -28.14
CA GLN A 162 9.24 -2.66 -29.02
C GLN A 162 7.94 -2.80 -28.22
N ALA A 163 6.87 -2.18 -28.71
CA ALA A 163 5.53 -2.36 -28.14
C ALA A 163 4.81 -3.54 -28.83
N ASN A 164 4.32 -4.46 -28.02
CA ASN A 164 3.57 -5.65 -28.47
C ASN A 164 2.27 -5.76 -27.65
N GLY A 165 1.16 -5.25 -28.18
CA GLY A 165 -0.13 -5.23 -27.50
C GLY A 165 -0.05 -4.47 -26.18
N ASN A 166 -0.27 -5.14 -25.06
CA ASN A 166 -0.23 -4.59 -23.70
C ASN A 166 1.18 -4.53 -23.10
N THR A 167 2.20 -5.07 -23.78
CA THR A 167 3.55 -5.24 -23.27
C THR A 167 4.54 -4.35 -24.03
N LEU A 168 5.38 -3.60 -23.29
CA LEU A 168 6.57 -2.91 -23.81
C LEU A 168 7.77 -3.83 -23.60
N ALA A 169 8.33 -4.38 -24.65
CA ALA A 169 9.57 -5.14 -24.61
C ALA A 169 10.76 -4.19 -24.62
N ILE A 170 11.65 -4.36 -23.65
CA ILE A 170 12.91 -3.63 -23.49
C ILE A 170 14.02 -4.65 -23.43
N ALA A 171 14.93 -4.61 -24.39
CA ALA A 171 16.15 -5.40 -24.38
C ALA A 171 17.34 -4.46 -24.14
N THR A 172 18.13 -4.74 -23.10
CA THR A 172 19.34 -3.98 -22.74
C THR A 172 20.60 -4.72 -23.21
N PRO A 173 21.70 -4.03 -23.47
CA PRO A 173 22.97 -4.71 -23.75
C PRO A 173 23.38 -5.63 -22.61
N LYS A 174 23.91 -6.81 -22.92
CA LYS A 174 24.37 -7.78 -21.91
C LYS A 174 25.45 -7.15 -21.03
N ALA A 175 25.26 -7.19 -19.73
CA ALA A 175 26.19 -6.66 -18.73
C ALA A 175 26.80 -7.79 -17.90
N GLN A 176 27.95 -7.50 -17.28
CA GLN A 176 28.65 -8.41 -16.37
C GLN A 176 28.97 -7.71 -15.07
N VAL A 177 28.84 -8.43 -13.95
CA VAL A 177 29.40 -8.04 -12.67
C VAL A 177 30.82 -8.56 -12.63
N THR A 178 31.78 -7.64 -12.65
CA THR A 178 33.21 -7.97 -12.73
C THR A 178 33.86 -8.10 -11.36
N ASN A 179 33.31 -7.43 -10.35
CA ASN A 179 33.83 -7.52 -8.99
C ASN A 179 32.76 -7.15 -7.94
N ILE A 180 32.90 -7.69 -6.74
CA ILE A 180 32.13 -7.32 -5.55
C ILE A 180 33.12 -7.14 -4.40
N LEU A 181 33.17 -5.93 -3.84
CA LEU A 181 34.05 -5.57 -2.74
C LEU A 181 33.20 -5.13 -1.54
N GLN A 182 33.47 -5.69 -0.39
CA GLN A 182 32.90 -5.22 0.87
C GLN A 182 34.01 -4.51 1.65
N ASN A 183 33.89 -3.20 1.82
CA ASN A 183 34.78 -2.44 2.70
C ASN A 183 34.29 -2.56 4.12
N GLN A 184 34.99 -3.31 4.93
CA GLN A 184 34.91 -3.24 6.39
C GLN A 184 36.03 -2.29 6.83
N GLU A 185 35.68 -1.14 7.40
CA GLU A 185 36.68 -0.42 8.19
C GLU A 185 37.02 -1.28 9.42
N PRO A 186 38.34 -1.46 9.73
CA PRO A 186 38.74 -2.29 10.85
C PRO A 186 38.15 -1.69 12.15
N SER A 187 37.24 -2.41 12.79
CA SER A 187 36.71 -2.04 14.10
C SER A 187 37.84 -2.11 15.14
N GLN A 188 38.35 -0.97 15.55
CA GLN A 188 38.92 -0.87 16.88
C GLN A 188 37.81 -1.15 17.88
N ALA A 189 38.02 -2.10 18.77
CA ALA A 189 37.08 -2.54 19.78
C ALA A 189 36.67 -1.38 20.70
N SER A 190 35.59 -0.66 20.30
CA SER A 190 34.88 0.29 21.16
C SER A 190 33.39 0.07 20.95
N VAL A 191 32.68 0.02 22.06
CA VAL A 191 31.22 -0.12 22.19
C VAL A 191 30.54 1.11 21.60
N THR A 192 30.49 1.24 20.26
CA THR A 192 29.87 2.36 19.55
C THR A 192 28.95 1.85 18.43
N PRO A 193 27.89 2.63 18.10
CA PRO A 193 26.80 2.16 17.26
C PRO A 193 27.27 1.77 15.88
N LEU A 194 26.67 0.69 15.37
CA LEU A 194 26.67 0.14 14.02
C LEU A 194 27.33 1.04 12.96
N GLN A 195 28.59 0.69 12.58
CA GLN A 195 29.30 1.44 11.55
C GLN A 195 28.71 1.17 10.17
N PRO A 196 28.57 2.19 9.31
CA PRO A 196 28.13 2.00 7.94
C PRO A 196 29.07 1.06 7.19
N THR A 197 28.51 0.06 6.53
CA THR A 197 29.27 -0.87 5.68
C THR A 197 28.96 -0.58 4.23
N ARG A 198 29.97 -0.50 3.39
CA ARG A 198 29.82 -0.24 1.96
C ARG A 198 30.16 -1.49 1.15
N ILE A 199 29.24 -1.85 0.21
CA ILE A 199 29.48 -2.87 -0.81
C ILE A 199 29.56 -2.16 -2.15
N LEU A 200 30.63 -2.43 -2.89
CA LEU A 200 30.87 -1.92 -4.25
C LEU A 200 30.67 -3.07 -5.23
N VAL A 201 29.84 -2.87 -6.24
CA VAL A 201 29.60 -3.84 -7.31
C VAL A 201 30.05 -3.22 -8.62
N ASP A 202 31.19 -3.69 -9.14
CA ASP A 202 31.77 -3.20 -10.40
C ASP A 202 31.09 -3.85 -11.59
N LEU A 203 30.81 -3.04 -12.60
CA LEU A 203 30.07 -3.43 -13.80
C LEU A 203 30.89 -3.06 -15.06
N ASN A 204 30.82 -3.90 -16.09
CA ASN A 204 31.42 -3.55 -17.38
C ASN A 204 30.59 -2.52 -18.19
N ARG A 205 29.34 -2.25 -17.78
CA ARG A 205 28.44 -1.24 -18.35
C ARG A 205 27.21 -0.99 -17.45
N PRO A 206 26.51 0.14 -17.63
CA PRO A 206 25.24 0.42 -16.96
C PRO A 206 24.20 -0.67 -17.22
N THR A 207 23.50 -1.09 -16.17
CA THR A 207 22.47 -2.13 -16.26
C THR A 207 21.32 -1.84 -15.30
N PRO A 208 20.06 -2.25 -15.60
CA PRO A 208 18.96 -2.16 -14.66
C PRO A 208 19.22 -2.93 -13.37
N TRP A 209 18.78 -2.38 -12.26
CA TRP A 209 18.89 -3.00 -10.94
C TRP A 209 17.63 -2.76 -10.10
N GLN A 210 17.43 -3.61 -9.12
CA GLN A 210 16.27 -3.57 -8.23
C GLN A 210 16.69 -3.91 -6.81
N VAL A 211 15.98 -3.36 -5.81
CA VAL A 211 16.14 -3.72 -4.40
C VAL A 211 14.81 -4.22 -3.89
N ALA A 212 14.83 -5.29 -3.12
CA ALA A 212 13.67 -5.82 -2.45
C ALA A 212 13.98 -6.13 -0.98
N GLN A 213 13.02 -5.86 -0.12
CA GLN A 213 13.08 -6.22 1.29
C GLN A 213 12.33 -7.53 1.49
N GLY A 214 13.02 -8.54 2.04
CA GLY A 214 12.50 -9.86 2.36
C GLY A 214 11.95 -9.95 3.80
N ALA A 215 11.76 -11.18 4.25
CA ALA A 215 11.32 -11.49 5.59
C ALA A 215 12.44 -11.24 6.64
N THR A 216 12.08 -11.24 7.92
CA THR A 216 13.05 -11.35 8.99
C THR A 216 13.76 -12.72 8.92
N VAL A 217 15.07 -12.72 9.05
CA VAL A 217 15.86 -13.96 9.11
C VAL A 217 15.46 -14.72 10.38
N LYS A 218 14.92 -15.92 10.21
CA LYS A 218 14.63 -16.77 11.37
C LYS A 218 15.94 -17.26 11.95
N ILE A 219 16.27 -16.84 13.16
CA ILE A 219 17.35 -17.47 13.93
C ILE A 219 16.84 -18.88 14.26
N ILE A 220 17.44 -19.90 13.65
CA ILE A 220 17.21 -21.29 14.06
C ILE A 220 17.96 -21.42 15.41
N PRO A 221 17.25 -21.64 16.53
CA PRO A 221 17.93 -21.85 17.78
C PRO A 221 18.83 -23.08 17.60
N THR A 222 20.13 -22.93 17.84
CA THR A 222 20.98 -24.08 18.04
C THR A 222 20.36 -24.90 19.16
N THR A 223 20.05 -26.15 18.88
CA THR A 223 19.35 -27.10 19.77
C THR A 223 19.85 -26.96 21.19
N SER A 224 18.92 -26.60 22.10
CA SER A 224 19.21 -26.70 23.53
C SER A 224 19.57 -28.16 23.86
N PRO A 225 20.66 -28.43 24.60
CA PRO A 225 20.98 -29.80 25.00
C PRO A 225 19.92 -30.40 25.93
N ASP A 226 19.01 -29.60 26.46
CA ASP A 226 17.92 -30.03 27.33
C ASP A 226 16.59 -29.72 26.65
N PRO A 227 15.78 -30.74 26.29
CA PRO A 227 14.49 -30.54 25.62
C PRO A 227 13.43 -29.83 26.49
N ASP A 228 13.61 -29.74 27.80
CA ASP A 228 12.68 -29.11 28.73
C ASP A 228 13.03 -27.64 29.05
N THR A 229 14.19 -27.14 28.59
CA THR A 229 14.56 -25.74 28.79
C THR A 229 14.18 -24.88 27.56
N PRO A 230 13.21 -23.94 27.67
CA PRO A 230 12.91 -23.07 26.56
C PRO A 230 14.15 -22.26 26.16
N PRO A 231 14.44 -22.14 24.85
CA PRO A 231 15.61 -21.40 24.40
C PRO A 231 15.55 -19.96 24.91
N PRO A 232 16.70 -19.36 25.29
CA PRO A 232 16.73 -17.99 25.77
C PRO A 232 16.18 -17.06 24.69
N LYS A 233 15.19 -16.24 25.04
CA LYS A 233 14.66 -15.22 24.13
C LYS A 233 15.78 -14.25 23.79
N SER A 234 16.21 -14.25 22.52
CA SER A 234 17.14 -13.23 22.03
C SER A 234 16.57 -11.84 22.31
N THR A 235 17.34 -11.01 23.00
CA THR A 235 17.00 -9.61 23.28
C THR A 235 17.21 -8.72 22.05
N THR A 236 17.99 -9.20 21.07
CA THR A 236 18.29 -8.46 19.82
C THR A 236 17.27 -8.85 18.74
N PRO A 237 16.60 -7.88 18.09
CA PRO A 237 15.74 -8.17 16.97
C PRO A 237 16.51 -8.87 15.85
N PRO A 238 15.89 -9.85 15.16
CA PRO A 238 16.54 -10.60 14.09
C PRO A 238 16.88 -9.71 12.90
N ASN A 239 17.96 -10.07 12.19
CA ASN A 239 18.34 -9.45 10.92
C ASN A 239 17.20 -9.56 9.91
N ARG A 240 17.25 -8.72 8.91
CA ARG A 240 16.30 -8.74 7.79
C ARG A 240 17.01 -9.07 6.49
N GLU A 241 16.41 -9.97 5.73
CA GLU A 241 16.88 -10.27 4.38
C GLU A 241 16.61 -9.10 3.44
N TRP A 242 17.61 -8.76 2.63
CA TRP A 242 17.51 -7.85 1.52
C TRP A 242 18.08 -8.48 0.26
N THR A 243 17.52 -8.14 -0.87
CA THR A 243 17.95 -8.65 -2.16
C THR A 243 18.23 -7.49 -3.10
N VAL A 244 19.45 -7.46 -3.66
CA VAL A 244 19.80 -6.56 -4.76
C VAL A 244 19.95 -7.40 -6.02
N THR A 245 19.17 -7.09 -7.03
CA THR A 245 19.11 -7.83 -8.30
C THR A 245 19.61 -6.94 -9.41
N LEU A 246 20.57 -7.42 -10.22
CA LEU A 246 21.14 -6.70 -11.37
C LEU A 246 20.86 -7.50 -12.65
N ASP A 247 20.50 -6.82 -13.74
CA ASP A 247 20.39 -7.41 -15.09
C ASP A 247 21.78 -7.59 -15.73
N ALA A 248 22.66 -8.28 -15.00
CA ALA A 248 24.05 -8.58 -15.35
C ALA A 248 24.39 -9.99 -14.89
N ILE A 249 25.39 -10.63 -15.50
CA ILE A 249 25.86 -11.97 -15.13
C ILE A 249 27.15 -11.80 -14.32
N ALA A 250 27.17 -12.35 -13.11
CA ALA A 250 28.36 -12.34 -12.27
C ALA A 250 29.42 -13.33 -12.80
N ASP A 251 30.70 -12.94 -12.65
CA ASP A 251 31.81 -13.87 -12.88
C ASP A 251 31.67 -15.11 -11.97
N PRO A 252 31.89 -16.33 -12.48
CA PRO A 252 31.80 -17.56 -11.68
C PRO A 252 32.66 -17.54 -10.42
N VAL A 253 33.82 -16.91 -10.44
CA VAL A 253 34.71 -16.77 -9.27
C VAL A 253 34.04 -15.98 -8.14
N LEU A 254 33.23 -14.95 -8.49
CA LEU A 254 32.47 -14.19 -7.50
C LEU A 254 31.35 -15.03 -6.87
N ILE A 255 30.69 -15.86 -7.67
CA ILE A 255 29.63 -16.76 -7.18
C ILE A 255 30.24 -17.74 -6.16
N GLU A 256 31.36 -18.35 -6.51
CA GLU A 256 32.06 -19.31 -5.64
C GLU A 256 32.52 -18.64 -4.33
N ARG A 257 33.10 -17.43 -4.39
CA ARG A 257 33.56 -16.66 -3.22
C ARG A 257 32.46 -16.42 -2.19
N TYR A 258 31.22 -16.18 -2.63
CA TYR A 258 30.06 -15.89 -1.76
C TYR A 258 29.07 -17.07 -1.66
N THR A 259 29.47 -18.26 -2.08
CA THR A 259 28.68 -19.47 -1.82
C THR A 259 28.98 -19.97 -0.42
N PRO A 260 27.97 -20.12 0.47
CA PRO A 260 28.19 -20.67 1.81
C PRO A 260 28.82 -22.05 1.70
N GLN A 261 30.00 -22.22 2.30
CA GLN A 261 30.64 -23.53 2.41
C GLN A 261 29.89 -24.36 3.43
N PRO A 262 29.68 -25.67 3.20
CA PRO A 262 29.15 -26.55 4.23
C PRO A 262 30.10 -26.51 5.42
N PRO A 263 29.59 -26.52 6.66
CA PRO A 263 30.47 -26.58 7.84
C PRO A 263 31.40 -27.77 7.71
N PRO A 264 32.71 -27.63 8.05
CA PRO A 264 33.65 -28.75 8.01
C PRO A 264 33.08 -29.89 8.84
N ALA A 265 33.14 -31.10 8.30
CA ALA A 265 32.71 -32.29 9.02
C ALA A 265 33.41 -32.30 10.37
N ALA A 266 32.66 -32.49 11.45
CA ALA A 266 33.23 -32.58 12.78
C ALA A 266 34.31 -33.67 12.77
N PRO A 267 35.54 -33.38 13.25
CA PRO A 267 36.57 -34.40 13.31
C PRO A 267 36.07 -35.59 14.15
N PRO A 268 36.43 -36.83 13.80
CA PRO A 268 35.99 -37.99 14.57
C PRO A 268 36.42 -37.80 16.04
N THR A 269 35.45 -37.86 16.94
CA THR A 269 35.65 -37.62 18.37
C THR A 269 36.62 -38.66 18.92
N SER A 270 37.82 -38.25 19.29
CA SER A 270 38.79 -39.13 19.96
C SER A 270 38.47 -39.23 21.46
N LEU A 271 38.83 -40.37 22.08
CA LEU A 271 38.64 -40.60 23.53
C LEU A 271 39.16 -39.45 24.46
N PRO A 272 40.23 -38.71 24.14
CA PRO A 272 40.65 -37.53 24.93
C PRO A 272 39.69 -36.35 24.83
N ASP A 273 38.89 -36.21 23.76
CA ASP A 273 37.97 -35.11 23.56
C ASP A 273 36.67 -35.29 24.35
N ILE A 274 36.30 -36.52 24.68
CA ILE A 274 35.15 -36.83 25.55
C ILE A 274 35.40 -36.31 26.97
N LEU A 275 36.64 -36.35 27.46
CA LEU A 275 37.01 -35.81 28.76
C LEU A 275 37.02 -34.27 28.81
N LYS A 276 37.27 -33.60 27.69
CA LYS A 276 37.17 -32.12 27.58
C LYS A 276 35.73 -31.61 27.57
N GLN A 277 34.76 -32.43 27.14
CA GLN A 277 33.33 -32.07 27.17
C GLN A 277 32.74 -32.04 28.58
N LEU A 278 33.44 -32.61 29.58
CA LEU A 278 33.03 -32.57 30.98
C LEU A 278 33.47 -31.30 31.73
N SER A 279 34.23 -30.43 31.10
CA SER A 279 34.52 -29.08 31.63
C SER A 279 33.48 -28.09 31.15
N PRO A 280 32.86 -27.25 32.02
CA PRO A 280 31.90 -26.23 31.60
C PRO A 280 32.65 -25.09 30.91
N SER A 281 33.04 -25.29 29.65
CA SER A 281 33.46 -24.21 28.78
C SER A 281 32.18 -23.52 28.26
N ALA A 282 32.13 -22.20 28.42
CA ALA A 282 31.05 -21.41 27.88
C ALA A 282 30.85 -21.77 26.38
N PRO A 283 29.61 -21.93 25.90
CA PRO A 283 29.37 -22.23 24.49
C PRO A 283 30.05 -21.16 23.63
N PRO A 284 30.69 -21.53 22.52
CA PRO A 284 31.35 -20.56 21.65
C PRO A 284 30.30 -19.54 21.17
N VAL A 285 30.61 -18.26 21.36
CA VAL A 285 29.77 -17.17 20.84
C VAL A 285 29.66 -17.38 19.33
N PRO A 286 28.47 -17.56 18.76
CA PRO A 286 28.32 -17.77 17.33
C PRO A 286 28.96 -16.59 16.58
N ALA A 287 29.77 -16.90 15.57
CA ALA A 287 30.37 -15.88 14.71
C ALA A 287 29.25 -15.01 14.10
N PRO A 288 29.47 -13.70 14.02
CA PRO A 288 28.48 -12.82 13.43
C PRO A 288 28.17 -13.25 11.97
N GLU A 289 26.90 -13.30 11.62
CA GLU A 289 26.48 -13.64 10.25
C GLU A 289 27.11 -12.67 9.24
N PRO A 290 27.70 -13.17 8.13
CA PRO A 290 28.23 -12.29 7.10
C PRO A 290 27.13 -11.45 6.48
N LEU A 291 27.43 -10.19 6.17
CA LEU A 291 26.46 -9.26 5.56
C LEU A 291 25.99 -9.77 4.19
N ILE A 292 26.92 -10.20 3.32
CA ILE A 292 26.61 -10.87 2.05
C ILE A 292 26.44 -12.36 2.34
N GLN A 293 25.20 -12.83 2.24
CA GLN A 293 24.85 -14.23 2.49
C GLN A 293 25.12 -15.12 1.28
N LYS A 294 24.85 -14.58 0.08
CA LYS A 294 24.97 -15.33 -1.16
C LYS A 294 24.99 -14.41 -2.36
N VAL A 295 25.77 -14.80 -3.36
CA VAL A 295 25.70 -14.27 -4.71
C VAL A 295 25.34 -15.42 -5.65
N GLU A 296 24.30 -15.26 -6.45
CA GLU A 296 23.82 -16.30 -7.38
C GLU A 296 23.40 -15.69 -8.70
N VAL A 297 23.44 -16.48 -9.78
CA VAL A 297 22.90 -16.09 -11.08
C VAL A 297 21.65 -16.90 -11.39
N VAL A 298 20.52 -16.22 -11.54
CA VAL A 298 19.24 -16.82 -11.85
C VAL A 298 18.64 -16.10 -13.06
N LYS A 299 18.33 -16.84 -14.12
CA LYS A 299 17.73 -16.29 -15.37
C LYS A 299 18.49 -15.07 -15.91
N ASN A 300 19.81 -15.18 -16.01
CA ASN A 300 20.73 -14.12 -16.47
C ASN A 300 20.75 -12.85 -15.59
N GLN A 301 20.37 -12.96 -14.33
CA GLN A 301 20.47 -11.90 -13.35
C GLN A 301 21.39 -12.31 -12.21
N THR A 302 22.21 -11.39 -11.75
CA THR A 302 22.93 -11.53 -10.49
C THR A 302 22.03 -11.09 -9.34
N ILE A 303 21.89 -11.96 -8.35
CA ILE A 303 21.14 -11.72 -7.13
C ILE A 303 22.13 -11.72 -5.97
N ILE A 304 22.24 -10.61 -5.25
CA ILE A 304 23.03 -10.44 -4.03
C ILE A 304 22.06 -10.46 -2.84
N ARG A 305 22.19 -11.49 -1.98
CA ARG A 305 21.38 -11.62 -0.75
C ARG A 305 22.15 -11.07 0.43
N LEU A 306 21.52 -10.19 1.19
CA LEU A 306 22.09 -9.51 2.33
C LEU A 306 21.32 -9.86 3.61
N SER A 307 22.03 -10.12 4.71
CA SER A 307 21.47 -10.19 6.07
C SER A 307 21.79 -8.88 6.80
N VAL A 308 20.81 -7.99 6.86
CA VAL A 308 21.01 -6.63 7.37
C VAL A 308 20.50 -6.53 8.82
N PRO A 309 21.35 -6.10 9.77
CA PRO A 309 20.97 -5.92 11.17
C PRO A 309 19.77 -4.98 11.35
N PHE A 310 19.01 -5.21 12.43
CA PHE A 310 17.91 -4.32 12.80
C PHE A 310 18.40 -2.88 12.99
N GLY A 311 17.63 -1.91 12.50
CA GLY A 311 17.97 -0.48 12.56
C GLY A 311 18.83 0.02 11.41
N LEU A 312 19.36 -0.90 10.56
CA LEU A 312 20.06 -0.56 9.33
C LEU A 312 19.22 -0.88 8.10
N SER A 313 19.54 -0.22 6.98
CA SER A 313 18.93 -0.51 5.68
C SER A 313 19.89 -0.16 4.54
N PRO A 314 19.80 -0.82 3.38
CA PRO A 314 20.62 -0.49 2.23
C PRO A 314 20.11 0.79 1.55
N GLN A 315 21.04 1.69 1.30
CA GLN A 315 20.89 2.80 0.35
C GLN A 315 21.70 2.46 -0.89
N VAL A 316 21.04 2.43 -2.06
CA VAL A 316 21.69 2.04 -3.31
C VAL A 316 21.80 3.22 -4.24
N SER A 317 23.00 3.46 -4.76
CA SER A 317 23.32 4.51 -5.72
C SER A 317 24.19 3.98 -6.85
N THR A 318 24.32 4.76 -7.93
CA THR A 318 25.13 4.41 -9.08
C THR A 318 26.11 5.52 -9.41
N VAL A 319 27.31 5.15 -9.87
CA VAL A 319 28.32 6.07 -10.40
C VAL A 319 28.82 5.58 -11.75
N ALA A 320 29.37 6.51 -12.54
CA ALA A 320 30.04 6.22 -13.81
C ALA A 320 31.57 6.37 -13.65
N ASN A 321 32.32 5.75 -14.58
CA ASN A 321 33.77 5.86 -14.73
C ASN A 321 34.57 5.49 -13.47
N PRO A 322 34.57 4.22 -13.03
CA PRO A 322 33.92 3.07 -13.65
C PRO A 322 32.43 2.96 -13.32
N ASP A 323 31.68 2.23 -14.16
CA ASP A 323 30.27 1.92 -13.87
C ASP A 323 30.16 1.01 -12.64
N ARG A 324 29.49 1.50 -11.61
CA ARG A 324 29.46 0.84 -10.31
C ARG A 324 28.14 1.06 -9.62
N LEU A 325 27.63 -0.02 -8.97
CA LEU A 325 26.57 0.07 -7.97
C LEU A 325 27.21 0.17 -6.58
N ILE A 326 26.75 1.10 -5.78
CA ILE A 326 27.20 1.31 -4.39
C ILE A 326 26.02 0.97 -3.48
N ILE A 327 26.24 0.07 -2.54
CA ILE A 327 25.24 -0.33 -1.54
C ILE A 327 25.77 0.07 -0.17
N ASP A 328 25.25 1.12 0.41
CA ASP A 328 25.59 1.61 1.75
C ASP A 328 24.57 1.06 2.76
N ILE A 329 25.03 0.22 3.67
CA ILE A 329 24.22 -0.29 4.80
C ILE A 329 24.38 0.68 5.95
N ARG A 330 23.30 1.44 6.26
CA ARG A 330 23.39 2.56 7.19
C ARG A 330 22.08 2.76 7.98
N PRO A 331 22.13 3.42 9.15
CA PRO A 331 20.95 3.67 9.97
C PRO A 331 20.05 4.79 9.39
N ASP A 332 20.57 5.63 8.50
CA ASP A 332 19.89 6.76 7.89
C ASP A 332 19.87 6.69 6.35
N PRO A 333 19.20 5.70 5.75
CA PRO A 333 19.23 5.44 4.30
C PRO A 333 18.31 6.36 3.50
N LEU A 334 17.50 7.23 4.16
CA LEU A 334 16.57 8.11 3.46
C LEU A 334 17.34 9.17 2.65
N GLU A 335 17.18 9.17 1.34
CA GLU A 335 17.65 10.22 0.47
C GLU A 335 16.64 11.37 0.48
N GLU A 336 17.08 12.58 0.82
CA GLU A 336 16.19 13.74 0.89
C GLU A 336 15.73 14.16 -0.50
N ARG A 337 14.42 14.45 -0.64
CA ARG A 337 13.78 14.79 -1.90
C ARG A 337 12.82 15.94 -1.76
N ASP A 338 12.74 16.69 -2.85
CA ASP A 338 11.79 17.77 -3.02
C ASP A 338 11.44 17.89 -4.51
N ILE A 339 10.32 17.26 -4.90
CA ILE A 339 9.92 17.12 -6.31
C ILE A 339 8.51 17.66 -6.50
N THR A 340 8.37 18.70 -7.29
CA THR A 340 7.05 19.09 -7.83
C THR A 340 6.62 18.02 -8.83
N TRP A 341 5.70 17.15 -8.43
CA TRP A 341 5.31 15.97 -9.19
C TRP A 341 4.22 16.27 -10.23
N ALA A 342 3.30 17.16 -9.88
CA ALA A 342 2.23 17.65 -10.75
C ALA A 342 1.84 19.07 -10.30
N PRO A 343 1.03 19.81 -11.07
CA PRO A 343 0.44 21.04 -10.59
C PRO A 343 -0.29 20.81 -9.26
N GLY A 344 0.06 21.55 -8.23
CA GLY A 344 -0.54 21.45 -6.90
C GLY A 344 -0.18 20.20 -6.09
N LEU A 345 0.75 19.36 -6.56
CA LEU A 345 1.18 18.14 -5.88
C LEU A 345 2.71 18.06 -5.85
N ARG A 346 3.27 18.01 -4.64
CA ARG A 346 4.71 17.98 -4.39
C ARG A 346 5.06 16.80 -3.49
N TRP A 347 6.06 16.01 -3.88
CA TRP A 347 6.61 14.92 -3.08
C TRP A 347 7.83 15.39 -2.32
N ARG A 348 7.81 15.20 -1.01
CA ARG A 348 8.92 15.53 -0.12
C ARG A 348 9.28 14.35 0.78
N GLN A 349 10.55 14.25 1.10
CA GLN A 349 11.04 13.33 2.14
C GLN A 349 12.29 13.90 2.78
N HIS A 350 12.26 13.99 4.11
CA HIS A 350 13.35 14.54 4.91
C HIS A 350 13.40 13.87 6.27
N TYR A 351 14.50 14.05 6.97
CA TYR A 351 14.57 13.76 8.39
C TYR A 351 14.04 14.93 9.20
N ILE A 352 13.15 14.65 10.15
CA ILE A 352 12.64 15.61 11.10
C ILE A 352 13.21 15.26 12.48
N ASN A 353 13.85 16.21 13.15
CA ASN A 353 14.42 16.02 14.46
C ASN A 353 13.39 16.32 15.55
N LEU A 354 13.31 15.47 16.59
CA LEU A 354 12.53 15.71 17.79
C LEU A 354 13.46 15.48 18.99
N GLY A 355 13.98 16.57 19.55
CA GLY A 355 15.09 16.51 20.51
C GLY A 355 16.33 15.88 19.84
N THR A 356 16.86 14.84 20.45
CA THR A 356 18.00 14.04 19.92
C THR A 356 17.59 12.99 18.91
N GLU A 357 16.30 12.70 18.79
CA GLU A 357 15.76 11.67 17.92
C GLU A 357 15.53 12.20 16.49
N ARG A 358 15.79 11.34 15.50
CA ARG A 358 15.74 11.69 14.09
C ARG A 358 14.81 10.75 13.34
N PHE A 359 13.70 11.28 12.80
CA PHE A 359 12.65 10.51 12.13
C PHE A 359 12.65 10.76 10.63
N PRO A 360 12.74 9.70 9.80
CA PRO A 360 12.49 9.82 8.37
C PRO A 360 10.99 10.00 8.13
N VAL A 361 10.64 11.07 7.43
CA VAL A 361 9.26 11.41 7.07
C VAL A 361 9.16 11.53 5.56
N VAL A 362 8.18 10.84 4.98
CA VAL A 362 7.81 10.94 3.57
C VAL A 362 6.40 11.53 3.51
N TRP A 363 6.21 12.58 2.70
CA TRP A 363 4.90 13.21 2.59
C TRP A 363 4.62 13.81 1.22
N LEU A 364 3.35 14.03 0.96
CA LEU A 364 2.88 14.80 -0.17
C LEU A 364 2.25 16.10 0.32
N GLU A 365 2.66 17.21 -0.27
CA GLU A 365 2.01 18.51 -0.13
C GLU A 365 1.03 18.67 -1.28
N VAL A 366 -0.21 18.99 -0.93
CA VAL A 366 -1.33 19.11 -1.86
C VAL A 366 -1.92 20.50 -1.74
N ASN A 367 -1.95 21.27 -2.83
CA ASN A 367 -2.73 22.49 -2.89
C ASN A 367 -4.16 22.14 -3.35
N PRO A 368 -5.13 22.09 -2.44
CA PRO A 368 -6.48 21.62 -2.76
C PRO A 368 -7.29 22.59 -3.64
N ARG A 369 -6.76 23.82 -3.84
CA ARG A 369 -7.38 24.86 -4.70
C ARG A 369 -6.88 24.80 -6.13
N THR A 370 -5.98 23.88 -6.45
CA THR A 370 -5.48 23.71 -7.82
C THR A 370 -6.60 23.21 -8.71
N VAL A 371 -6.82 23.90 -9.83
CA VAL A 371 -7.86 23.54 -10.81
C VAL A 371 -7.64 22.11 -11.30
N GLY A 372 -8.70 21.31 -11.30
CA GLY A 372 -8.67 19.91 -11.70
C GLY A 372 -8.16 18.95 -10.63
N LEU A 373 -7.72 19.43 -9.46
CA LEU A 373 -7.33 18.58 -8.34
C LEU A 373 -8.52 18.37 -7.41
N THR A 374 -8.84 17.11 -7.10
CA THR A 374 -9.90 16.72 -6.17
C THR A 374 -9.44 15.64 -5.22
N LEU A 375 -10.05 15.57 -4.04
CA LEU A 375 -9.82 14.52 -3.05
C LEU A 375 -11.11 13.76 -2.81
N LYS A 376 -11.03 12.44 -2.73
CA LYS A 376 -12.20 11.59 -2.40
C LYS A 376 -11.78 10.39 -1.56
N PRO A 377 -12.64 9.91 -0.65
CA PRO A 377 -12.49 8.59 -0.04
C PRO A 377 -12.51 7.51 -1.10
N MET A 378 -11.70 6.48 -0.92
CA MET A 378 -11.68 5.28 -1.74
C MET A 378 -11.60 4.04 -0.84
N TRP A 379 -12.15 2.93 -1.29
CA TRP A 379 -12.17 1.66 -0.58
C TRP A 379 -12.01 0.50 -1.56
N VAL A 380 -11.95 -0.73 -1.04
CA VAL A 380 -11.54 -1.91 -1.81
C VAL A 380 -12.37 -2.15 -3.07
N SER A 381 -13.68 -1.91 -3.03
CA SER A 381 -14.59 -2.12 -4.17
C SER A 381 -15.76 -1.13 -4.13
N PRO A 382 -16.13 -0.48 -5.25
CA PRO A 382 -17.28 0.42 -5.28
C PRO A 382 -18.62 -0.21 -4.85
N ASN A 383 -18.74 -1.54 -4.97
CA ASN A 383 -19.98 -2.27 -4.78
C ASN A 383 -20.14 -2.89 -3.38
N THR A 384 -19.13 -2.80 -2.52
CA THR A 384 -19.19 -3.37 -1.17
C THR A 384 -18.17 -2.71 -0.25
N LEU A 385 -18.54 -2.56 1.03
CA LEU A 385 -17.62 -2.13 2.09
C LEU A 385 -16.85 -3.31 2.72
N ILE A 386 -17.08 -4.53 2.26
CA ILE A 386 -16.44 -5.71 2.84
C ILE A 386 -15.12 -5.99 2.12
N GLY A 387 -14.05 -6.17 2.89
CA GLY A 387 -12.77 -6.60 2.37
C GLY A 387 -11.64 -5.61 2.52
N THR A 388 -10.45 -6.03 2.09
CA THR A 388 -9.22 -5.24 2.11
C THR A 388 -8.41 -5.46 0.82
N ALA A 389 -7.64 -4.47 0.42
CA ALA A 389 -6.69 -4.57 -0.70
C ALA A 389 -5.41 -3.79 -0.39
N PRO A 390 -4.26 -4.08 -1.04
CA PRO A 390 -3.14 -3.17 -1.04
C PRO A 390 -3.58 -1.78 -1.54
N LEU A 391 -3.13 -0.71 -0.88
CA LEU A 391 -3.51 0.65 -1.27
C LEU A 391 -3.21 0.95 -2.74
N ILE A 392 -2.10 0.44 -3.26
CA ILE A 392 -1.71 0.60 -4.66
C ILE A 392 -2.78 0.07 -5.62
N GLN A 393 -3.39 -1.09 -5.33
CA GLN A 393 -4.46 -1.66 -6.15
C GLN A 393 -5.75 -0.83 -6.07
N THR A 394 -6.09 -0.36 -4.87
CA THR A 394 -7.24 0.52 -4.67
C THR A 394 -7.05 1.83 -5.41
N ALA A 395 -5.92 2.51 -5.26
CA ALA A 395 -5.61 3.75 -5.95
C ALA A 395 -5.64 3.60 -7.49
N GLN A 396 -5.08 2.53 -8.03
CA GLN A 396 -5.10 2.23 -9.46
C GLN A 396 -6.53 2.00 -9.98
N ARG A 397 -7.36 1.27 -9.22
CA ARG A 397 -8.78 1.02 -9.59
C ARG A 397 -9.58 2.33 -9.70
N TYR A 398 -9.34 3.25 -8.78
CA TYR A 398 -9.99 4.57 -8.79
C TYR A 398 -9.32 5.58 -9.71
N LEU A 399 -8.20 5.25 -10.35
CA LEU A 399 -7.35 6.15 -11.16
C LEU A 399 -6.84 7.35 -10.35
N ALA A 400 -6.59 7.17 -9.06
CA ALA A 400 -5.97 8.19 -8.22
C ALA A 400 -4.52 8.39 -8.63
N VAL A 401 -4.06 9.65 -8.66
CA VAL A 401 -2.64 9.98 -8.91
C VAL A 401 -1.80 9.79 -7.66
N ALA A 402 -2.40 10.03 -6.48
CA ALA A 402 -1.77 9.87 -5.18
C ALA A 402 -2.80 9.46 -4.12
N GLY A 403 -2.34 9.05 -2.96
CA GLY A 403 -3.22 8.73 -1.84
C GLY A 403 -2.49 8.16 -0.64
N ILE A 404 -3.23 8.05 0.46
CA ILE A 404 -2.77 7.47 1.72
C ILE A 404 -3.85 6.51 2.24
N ASN A 405 -3.46 5.49 3.00
CA ASN A 405 -4.42 4.67 3.74
C ASN A 405 -5.23 5.52 4.71
N GLY A 406 -6.45 5.10 5.00
CA GLY A 406 -7.41 5.89 5.80
C GLY A 406 -7.61 5.38 7.21
N GLY A 407 -8.88 5.14 7.57
CA GLY A 407 -9.29 4.73 8.90
C GLY A 407 -9.12 3.25 9.19
N TYR A 408 -9.40 2.88 10.44
CA TYR A 408 -9.25 1.53 10.97
C TYR A 408 -10.26 0.54 10.40
N PHE A 409 -9.91 -0.74 10.49
CA PHE A 409 -10.78 -1.85 10.13
C PHE A 409 -10.52 -3.05 11.05
N ASN A 410 -11.49 -3.93 11.16
CA ASN A 410 -11.34 -5.18 11.89
C ASN A 410 -10.54 -6.18 11.03
N ARG A 411 -9.38 -6.60 11.52
CA ARG A 411 -8.47 -7.48 10.77
C ARG A 411 -9.02 -8.88 10.53
N ASN A 412 -9.92 -9.37 11.40
CA ASN A 412 -10.47 -10.72 11.30
C ASN A 412 -11.57 -10.78 10.23
N ASN A 413 -12.57 -9.90 10.32
CA ASN A 413 -13.71 -9.88 9.40
C ASN A 413 -13.55 -8.87 8.24
N LYS A 414 -12.50 -8.02 8.25
CA LYS A 414 -12.16 -7.03 7.20
C LYS A 414 -13.26 -5.98 6.96
N LEU A 415 -13.96 -5.61 8.02
CA LEU A 415 -15.06 -4.64 8.03
C LEU A 415 -14.60 -3.28 8.53
N PRO A 416 -15.22 -2.15 8.10
CA PRO A 416 -14.82 -0.81 8.49
C PRO A 416 -15.10 -0.53 9.97
N LEU A 417 -14.19 0.22 10.61
CA LEU A 417 -14.28 0.68 11.99
C LEU A 417 -14.15 2.22 12.05
N GLY A 418 -15.02 2.93 11.35
CA GLY A 418 -15.02 4.39 11.32
C GLY A 418 -15.86 4.98 10.19
N ALA A 419 -15.99 6.30 10.21
CA ALA A 419 -16.80 7.04 9.27
C ALA A 419 -16.20 7.02 7.85
N ILE A 420 -17.04 6.77 6.87
CA ILE A 420 -16.77 6.99 5.45
C ILE A 420 -17.99 7.68 4.85
N ARG A 421 -17.81 8.94 4.41
CA ARG A 421 -18.81 9.70 3.66
C ARG A 421 -18.21 10.15 2.33
N ARG A 422 -18.89 9.90 1.25
CA ARG A 422 -18.43 10.30 -0.09
C ARG A 422 -19.59 10.89 -0.89
N ASP A 423 -19.33 12.02 -1.53
CA ASP A 423 -20.31 12.74 -2.35
C ASP A 423 -21.64 12.99 -1.59
N GLY A 424 -21.55 13.27 -0.28
CA GLY A 424 -22.69 13.51 0.61
C GLY A 424 -23.36 12.25 1.18
N GLN A 425 -23.02 11.07 0.67
CA GLN A 425 -23.61 9.81 1.11
C GLN A 425 -22.78 9.15 2.23
N TRP A 426 -23.43 8.77 3.32
CA TRP A 426 -22.84 7.94 4.35
C TRP A 426 -22.71 6.49 3.89
N LEU A 427 -21.47 6.00 3.85
CA LEU A 427 -21.14 4.62 3.52
C LEU A 427 -20.93 3.79 4.79
N SER A 428 -20.24 4.36 5.79
CA SER A 428 -20.04 3.79 7.12
C SER A 428 -20.12 4.89 8.16
N GLY A 429 -20.71 4.62 9.30
CA GLY A 429 -20.84 5.57 10.41
C GLY A 429 -19.59 5.66 11.28
N PRO A 430 -19.43 6.75 12.05
CA PRO A 430 -18.39 6.87 13.06
C PRO A 430 -18.61 5.90 14.23
N ILE A 431 -17.54 5.68 14.99
CA ILE A 431 -17.58 4.92 16.25
C ILE A 431 -16.84 5.67 17.33
N LEU A 432 -17.28 5.51 18.59
CA LEU A 432 -16.53 5.88 19.80
C LEU A 432 -16.12 7.36 19.88
N ASN A 433 -16.81 8.26 19.22
CA ASN A 433 -16.48 9.69 19.14
C ASN A 433 -15.02 9.94 18.73
N ARG A 434 -14.53 9.18 17.76
CA ARG A 434 -13.16 9.28 17.26
C ARG A 434 -12.95 10.45 16.33
N GLY A 435 -11.69 10.86 16.21
CA GLY A 435 -11.28 11.91 15.29
C GLY A 435 -11.61 11.60 13.85
N ALA A 436 -12.01 12.63 13.10
CA ALA A 436 -12.32 12.57 11.68
C ALA A 436 -11.83 13.83 10.96
N ILE A 437 -11.58 13.66 9.66
CA ILE A 437 -11.37 14.76 8.72
C ILE A 437 -12.54 14.81 7.74
N ALA A 438 -13.03 16.03 7.48
CA ALA A 438 -14.04 16.33 6.47
C ALA A 438 -13.52 17.35 5.47
N TRP A 439 -13.98 17.27 4.21
CA TRP A 439 -13.57 18.22 3.17
C TRP A 439 -14.62 18.34 2.06
N ASN A 440 -14.50 19.44 1.30
CA ASN A 440 -15.28 19.69 0.10
C ASN A 440 -14.39 19.92 -1.13
N ASN A 441 -15.02 20.05 -2.28
CA ASN A 441 -14.32 20.24 -3.56
C ASN A 441 -13.70 21.65 -3.71
N SER A 442 -14.04 22.61 -2.84
CA SER A 442 -13.41 23.94 -2.81
C SER A 442 -12.14 24.01 -1.97
N GLY A 443 -11.67 22.86 -1.44
CA GLY A 443 -10.43 22.77 -0.68
C GLY A 443 -10.53 23.27 0.76
N GLN A 444 -11.73 23.27 1.33
CA GLN A 444 -11.95 23.53 2.76
C GLN A 444 -11.93 22.22 3.53
N PHE A 445 -11.35 22.27 4.74
CA PHE A 445 -11.21 21.10 5.61
C PHE A 445 -11.74 21.42 7.01
N TYR A 446 -12.26 20.39 7.66
CA TYR A 446 -12.65 20.41 9.06
C TYR A 446 -12.10 19.18 9.77
N PHE A 447 -11.52 19.36 10.96
CA PHE A 447 -10.99 18.31 11.82
C PHE A 447 -11.71 18.36 13.15
N GLY A 448 -12.19 17.23 13.63
CA GLY A 448 -12.89 17.17 14.92
C GLY A 448 -13.21 15.75 15.33
N ARG A 449 -13.75 15.57 16.53
CA ARG A 449 -14.34 14.30 16.95
C ARG A 449 -15.76 14.19 16.39
N LEU A 450 -16.13 13.01 15.94
CA LEU A 450 -17.36 12.79 15.19
C LEU A 450 -18.20 11.68 15.82
N THR A 451 -19.48 12.00 16.05
CA THR A 451 -20.56 11.01 16.25
C THR A 451 -21.63 11.19 15.18
N LEU A 452 -22.47 10.17 15.01
CA LEU A 452 -23.65 10.21 14.16
C LEU A 452 -24.85 9.80 15.01
N GLU A 453 -25.74 10.75 15.26
CA GLU A 453 -26.98 10.49 15.99
C GLU A 453 -28.04 10.04 14.97
N GLU A 454 -28.29 8.75 14.92
CA GLU A 454 -29.38 8.16 14.12
C GLU A 454 -30.49 7.66 15.01
N THR A 455 -31.74 7.91 14.61
CA THR A 455 -32.95 7.45 15.31
C THR A 455 -33.94 6.89 14.32
N ALA A 456 -34.40 5.66 14.54
CA ALA A 456 -35.58 5.13 13.87
C ALA A 456 -36.82 5.63 14.63
N ILE A 457 -37.74 6.23 13.90
CA ILE A 457 -38.99 6.81 14.41
C ILE A 457 -40.14 6.04 13.80
N ALA A 458 -40.88 5.30 14.63
CA ALA A 458 -42.05 4.58 14.20
C ALA A 458 -43.30 5.50 14.13
N ALA A 459 -44.34 5.08 13.39
CA ALA A 459 -45.57 5.85 13.19
C ALA A 459 -46.29 6.19 14.53
N ASN A 460 -46.09 5.41 15.57
CA ASN A 460 -46.59 5.67 16.92
C ASN A 460 -45.72 6.65 17.73
N ASN A 461 -44.78 7.36 17.12
CA ASN A 461 -43.76 8.23 17.72
C ASN A 461 -42.74 7.52 18.63
N GLN A 462 -42.66 6.20 18.62
CA GLN A 462 -41.60 5.49 19.30
C GLN A 462 -40.26 5.81 18.63
N ARG A 463 -39.27 6.18 19.45
CA ARG A 463 -37.93 6.59 19.00
C ARG A 463 -36.91 5.57 19.47
N LEU A 464 -36.18 4.97 18.55
CA LEU A 464 -35.18 3.95 18.82
C LEU A 464 -33.81 4.41 18.32
N PRO A 465 -32.82 4.58 19.20
CA PRO A 465 -31.48 4.99 18.76
C PRO A 465 -30.81 3.90 17.93
N ILE A 466 -30.29 4.29 16.79
CA ILE A 466 -29.43 3.46 15.93
C ILE A 466 -27.99 3.84 16.25
N LEU A 467 -27.23 2.90 16.78
CA LEU A 467 -25.87 3.15 17.27
C LEU A 467 -24.82 3.03 16.19
N PHE A 468 -25.07 2.23 15.15
CA PHE A 468 -24.10 1.94 14.11
C PHE A 468 -24.72 1.92 12.73
N LEU A 469 -24.06 2.55 11.78
CA LEU A 469 -24.39 2.52 10.37
C LEU A 469 -23.29 1.81 9.59
N ASN A 470 -23.62 0.70 8.92
CA ASN A 470 -22.69 -0.05 8.06
C ASN A 470 -21.32 -0.25 8.73
N SER A 471 -21.29 -0.72 9.95
CA SER A 471 -20.08 -0.81 10.78
C SER A 471 -19.73 -2.24 11.13
N GLY A 472 -18.44 -2.56 11.09
CA GLY A 472 -17.88 -3.80 11.66
C GLY A 472 -17.65 -3.75 13.18
N TYR A 473 -17.95 -2.61 13.81
CA TYR A 473 -17.90 -2.48 15.27
C TYR A 473 -19.21 -3.01 15.88
N VAL A 474 -19.07 -3.96 16.80
CA VAL A 474 -20.20 -4.70 17.34
C VAL A 474 -20.36 -4.42 18.83
N GLN A 475 -21.56 -3.97 19.21
CA GLN A 475 -22.01 -3.83 20.59
C GLN A 475 -23.51 -4.13 20.67
N SER A 476 -24.05 -4.24 21.91
CA SER A 476 -25.48 -4.27 22.17
C SER A 476 -26.16 -3.01 21.62
N GLY A 477 -27.33 -3.14 21.03
CA GLY A 477 -28.09 -2.03 20.46
C GLY A 477 -28.59 -2.31 19.05
N ILE A 478 -29.03 -1.26 18.35
CA ILE A 478 -29.55 -1.33 16.98
C ILE A 478 -28.48 -0.85 16.02
N ALA A 479 -28.24 -1.61 14.96
CA ALA A 479 -27.41 -1.19 13.83
C ALA A 479 -28.21 -1.20 12.53
N ARG A 480 -27.88 -0.30 11.61
CA ARG A 480 -28.51 -0.18 10.29
C ARG A 480 -27.52 -0.58 9.19
N TYR A 481 -27.96 -1.45 8.29
CA TYR A 481 -27.18 -1.89 7.13
C TYR A 481 -27.91 -1.55 5.86
N THR A 482 -27.31 -0.72 5.01
CA THR A 482 -27.87 -0.24 3.74
C THR A 482 -27.21 -0.96 2.55
N SER A 483 -27.73 -0.74 1.33
CA SER A 483 -27.12 -1.26 0.09
C SER A 483 -25.66 -0.84 -0.12
N ALA A 484 -25.19 0.23 0.53
CA ALA A 484 -23.77 0.62 0.52
C ALA A 484 -22.85 -0.40 1.21
N TRP A 485 -23.37 -1.18 2.18
CA TRP A 485 -22.63 -2.30 2.79
C TRP A 485 -22.29 -3.39 1.78
N GLY A 486 -23.24 -3.72 0.93
CA GLY A 486 -23.16 -4.78 -0.06
C GLY A 486 -24.55 -5.36 -0.35
N ALA A 487 -24.61 -6.40 -1.17
CA ALA A 487 -25.86 -7.06 -1.53
C ALA A 487 -26.48 -7.85 -0.36
N THR A 488 -25.68 -8.31 0.59
CA THR A 488 -26.10 -9.13 1.72
C THR A 488 -25.44 -8.70 3.02
N TYR A 489 -26.11 -8.96 4.11
CA TYR A 489 -25.59 -8.86 5.47
C TYR A 489 -25.46 -10.27 6.07
N THR A 490 -24.33 -10.54 6.71
CA THR A 490 -24.12 -11.75 7.50
C THR A 490 -24.07 -11.37 8.98
N PRO A 491 -24.82 -12.03 9.87
CA PRO A 491 -24.87 -11.69 11.30
C PRO A 491 -23.49 -11.62 11.93
N LEU A 492 -23.24 -10.56 12.70
CA LEU A 492 -21.97 -10.31 13.38
C LEU A 492 -21.96 -10.78 14.83
N THR A 493 -23.16 -11.14 15.38
CA THR A 493 -23.36 -11.81 16.68
C THR A 493 -24.40 -12.88 16.57
N ASP A 494 -24.37 -13.82 17.52
CA ASP A 494 -25.40 -14.83 17.62
C ASP A 494 -26.76 -14.21 18.03
N ASN A 495 -27.84 -14.79 17.53
CA ASN A 495 -29.22 -14.49 17.93
C ASN A 495 -29.64 -13.02 17.70
N GLU A 496 -29.11 -12.37 16.66
CA GLU A 496 -29.62 -11.08 16.21
C GLU A 496 -31.06 -11.23 15.72
N ILE A 497 -31.90 -10.21 15.94
CA ILE A 497 -33.19 -10.07 15.25
C ILE A 497 -33.03 -9.05 14.14
N ILE A 498 -33.43 -9.40 12.92
CA ILE A 498 -33.20 -8.60 11.73
C ILE A 498 -34.53 -8.18 11.15
N LEU A 499 -34.77 -6.87 11.16
CA LEU A 499 -35.92 -6.25 10.52
C LEU A 499 -35.54 -5.84 9.10
N VAL A 500 -36.26 -6.35 8.11
CA VAL A 500 -36.13 -5.93 6.70
C VAL A 500 -37.06 -4.76 6.48
N VAL A 501 -36.50 -3.62 6.10
CA VAL A 501 -37.25 -2.39 5.85
C VAL A 501 -37.16 -2.04 4.38
N GLN A 502 -38.30 -1.93 3.70
CA GLN A 502 -38.43 -1.51 2.30
C GLN A 502 -39.44 -0.38 2.19
N LYS A 503 -39.15 0.66 1.45
CA LYS A 503 -40.03 1.83 1.26
C LYS A 503 -40.57 2.35 2.60
N ASP A 504 -39.63 2.47 3.56
CA ASP A 504 -39.91 2.92 4.93
C ASP A 504 -40.90 2.04 5.73
N GLN A 505 -41.16 0.80 5.31
CA GLN A 505 -42.02 -0.14 6.03
C GLN A 505 -41.28 -1.43 6.37
N ILE A 506 -41.48 -1.96 7.56
CA ILE A 506 -40.99 -3.29 7.95
C ILE A 506 -41.76 -4.33 7.16
N THR A 507 -41.08 -5.04 6.26
CA THR A 507 -41.69 -6.09 5.41
C THR A 507 -41.47 -7.47 5.96
N ASN A 508 -40.42 -7.67 6.79
CA ASN A 508 -40.12 -8.96 7.36
C ASN A 508 -39.32 -8.82 8.69
N GLN A 509 -39.42 -9.83 9.52
CA GLN A 509 -38.67 -10.00 10.76
C GLN A 509 -38.04 -11.39 10.76
N LEU A 510 -36.71 -11.47 10.80
CA LEU A 510 -35.94 -12.70 10.63
C LEU A 510 -35.06 -12.96 11.85
N PRO A 511 -34.96 -14.23 12.32
CA PRO A 511 -33.91 -14.60 13.25
C PRO A 511 -32.57 -14.62 12.54
N GLY A 512 -31.53 -14.04 13.16
CA GLY A 512 -30.18 -14.00 12.59
C GLY A 512 -29.39 -15.32 12.69
N GLY A 513 -29.83 -16.23 13.59
CA GLY A 513 -29.14 -17.49 13.83
C GLY A 513 -27.75 -17.28 14.45
N LYS A 514 -26.79 -18.09 14.05
CA LYS A 514 -25.40 -17.97 14.52
C LYS A 514 -24.60 -17.01 13.67
N VAL A 515 -23.57 -16.43 14.28
CA VAL A 515 -22.61 -15.53 13.61
C VAL A 515 -21.99 -16.21 12.39
N GLY A 516 -22.04 -15.53 11.25
CA GLY A 516 -21.38 -15.96 10.01
C GLY A 516 -22.12 -17.01 9.19
N GLU A 517 -23.24 -17.58 9.66
CA GLU A 517 -23.87 -18.72 8.98
C GLU A 517 -24.85 -18.32 7.85
N GLN A 518 -25.59 -17.23 7.99
CA GLN A 518 -26.65 -16.87 7.06
C GLN A 518 -26.39 -15.53 6.36
N ALA A 519 -26.48 -15.50 5.04
CA ALA A 519 -26.45 -14.25 4.26
C ALA A 519 -27.88 -13.75 4.04
N ILE A 520 -28.21 -12.57 4.55
CA ILE A 520 -29.52 -11.94 4.47
C ILE A 520 -29.47 -10.84 3.43
N PRO A 521 -30.32 -10.86 2.39
CA PRO A 521 -30.32 -9.82 1.35
C PRO A 521 -30.66 -8.44 1.95
N ILE A 522 -29.91 -7.41 1.50
CA ILE A 522 -30.20 -6.02 1.82
C ILE A 522 -31.05 -5.44 0.69
N PRO A 523 -32.24 -4.91 0.96
CA PRO A 523 -33.09 -4.31 -0.07
C PRO A 523 -32.39 -3.10 -0.74
N GLN A 524 -32.53 -2.97 -2.06
CA GLN A 524 -31.95 -1.85 -2.80
C GLN A 524 -32.64 -0.52 -2.45
N ASP A 525 -33.94 -0.55 -2.20
CA ASP A 525 -34.81 0.58 -1.83
C ASP A 525 -35.11 0.59 -0.32
N GLY A 526 -34.16 0.10 0.49
CA GLY A 526 -34.36 -0.01 1.93
C GLY A 526 -33.08 -0.30 2.69
N TYR A 527 -33.23 -0.98 3.83
CA TYR A 527 -32.14 -1.31 4.74
C TYR A 527 -32.53 -2.46 5.68
N LEU A 528 -31.56 -2.98 6.40
CA LEU A 528 -31.78 -3.88 7.53
C LEU A 528 -31.57 -3.10 8.83
N LEU A 529 -32.43 -3.32 9.84
CA LEU A 529 -32.16 -2.99 11.22
C LEU A 529 -31.82 -4.28 11.96
N THR A 530 -30.62 -4.37 12.52
CA THR A 530 -30.21 -5.52 13.32
C THR A 530 -30.24 -5.16 14.79
N LEU A 531 -31.02 -5.91 15.54
CA LEU A 531 -31.23 -5.75 16.99
C LEU A 531 -30.33 -6.77 17.70
N ARG A 532 -29.46 -6.31 18.59
CA ARG A 532 -28.45 -7.14 19.26
C ARG A 532 -28.61 -7.11 20.77
N ALA A 533 -28.41 -8.25 21.40
CA ALA A 533 -28.48 -8.40 22.86
C ALA A 533 -29.79 -7.80 23.43
N ASN A 534 -29.72 -6.88 24.37
CA ASN A 534 -30.89 -6.27 24.99
C ASN A 534 -31.84 -5.56 24.01
N ALA A 535 -31.35 -5.14 22.87
CA ALA A 535 -32.19 -4.47 21.86
C ALA A 535 -33.14 -5.43 21.15
N THR A 536 -32.94 -6.75 21.21
CA THR A 536 -33.86 -7.74 20.63
C THR A 536 -35.25 -7.65 21.20
N ALA A 537 -35.41 -7.20 22.47
CA ALA A 537 -36.71 -6.95 23.08
C ALA A 537 -37.56 -5.91 22.34
N ASN A 538 -36.95 -4.98 21.60
CA ASN A 538 -37.71 -3.99 20.81
C ASN A 538 -38.41 -4.61 19.59
N ALA A 539 -38.09 -5.82 19.20
CA ALA A 539 -38.67 -6.48 18.03
C ALA A 539 -40.18 -6.65 18.14
N SER A 540 -40.68 -6.97 19.35
CA SER A 540 -42.12 -7.14 19.61
C SER A 540 -42.92 -5.83 19.42
N GLN A 541 -42.25 -4.67 19.53
CA GLN A 541 -42.87 -3.36 19.39
C GLN A 541 -42.79 -2.83 17.94
N LEU A 542 -42.13 -3.57 17.03
CA LEU A 542 -41.90 -3.25 15.65
C LEU A 542 -42.42 -4.35 14.71
N PRO A 543 -43.74 -4.68 14.76
CA PRO A 543 -44.29 -5.74 13.93
C PRO A 543 -44.16 -5.42 12.43
N VAL A 544 -44.29 -6.45 11.59
CA VAL A 544 -44.37 -6.30 10.13
C VAL A 544 -45.54 -5.37 9.80
N GLY A 545 -45.34 -4.46 8.85
CA GLY A 545 -46.28 -3.37 8.49
C GLY A 545 -46.01 -2.07 9.20
N THR A 546 -45.13 -2.02 10.22
CA THR A 546 -44.76 -0.75 10.88
C THR A 546 -43.99 0.16 9.93
N THR A 547 -44.44 1.41 9.80
CA THR A 547 -43.72 2.45 9.06
C THR A 547 -42.64 3.06 9.95
N LEU A 548 -41.44 3.23 9.38
CA LEU A 548 -40.26 3.81 10.03
C LEU A 548 -39.71 4.96 9.23
N SER A 549 -39.35 6.05 9.90
CA SER A 549 -38.50 7.09 9.32
C SER A 549 -37.17 7.15 10.04
N ILE A 550 -36.10 7.57 9.33
CA ILE A 550 -34.75 7.70 9.89
C ILE A 550 -34.40 9.18 10.00
N SER A 551 -34.11 9.63 11.21
CA SER A 551 -33.43 10.91 11.47
C SER A 551 -31.94 10.67 11.66
N SER A 552 -31.09 11.42 10.99
CA SER A 552 -29.63 11.24 11.02
C SER A 552 -28.93 12.60 11.04
N THR A 553 -28.14 12.87 12.09
CA THR A 553 -27.44 14.15 12.26
C THR A 553 -26.02 13.89 12.83
N PRO A 554 -24.96 14.37 12.18
CA PRO A 554 -23.62 14.32 12.76
C PRO A 554 -23.44 15.37 13.84
N THR A 555 -22.75 15.02 14.91
CA THR A 555 -22.23 15.91 15.94
C THR A 555 -20.69 15.98 15.80
N ALA A 556 -20.01 17.08 15.66
CA ALA A 556 -20.45 18.47 15.62
C ALA A 556 -21.13 18.85 14.30
N ALA A 557 -22.00 19.84 14.37
CA ALA A 557 -22.83 20.27 13.22
C ALA A 557 -22.01 20.72 11.99
N ASP A 558 -20.76 21.17 12.17
CA ASP A 558 -19.88 21.54 11.05
C ASP A 558 -19.65 20.42 10.04
N PHE A 559 -19.69 19.15 10.46
CA PHE A 559 -19.53 18.00 9.55
C PHE A 559 -20.63 17.93 8.47
N ASN A 560 -21.80 18.53 8.70
CA ASN A 560 -22.88 18.57 7.73
C ASN A 560 -22.51 19.29 6.42
N ARG A 561 -21.60 20.26 6.49
CA ARG A 561 -21.19 21.09 5.36
C ARG A 561 -20.31 20.34 4.34
N TYR A 562 -19.79 19.16 4.71
CA TYR A 562 -18.76 18.50 3.94
C TYR A 562 -19.26 17.20 3.30
N PRO A 563 -19.14 17.05 1.98
CA PRO A 563 -19.58 15.86 1.26
C PRO A 563 -18.66 14.64 1.47
N HIS A 564 -17.42 14.87 1.94
CA HIS A 564 -16.44 13.81 2.14
C HIS A 564 -15.95 13.81 3.58
N ILE A 565 -15.92 12.61 4.19
CA ILE A 565 -15.44 12.40 5.56
C ILE A 565 -14.69 11.06 5.62
N ILE A 566 -13.57 11.04 6.34
CA ILE A 566 -12.89 9.83 6.81
C ILE A 566 -12.70 9.92 8.31
N GLY A 567 -13.23 8.94 9.03
CA GLY A 567 -13.01 8.74 10.46
C GLY A 567 -11.81 7.84 10.71
N ALA A 568 -10.95 8.25 11.63
CA ALA A 568 -9.77 7.50 12.04
C ALA A 568 -9.44 7.77 13.51
N GLY A 569 -8.50 8.67 13.81
CA GLY A 569 -8.12 9.11 15.15
C GLY A 569 -6.85 8.46 15.69
N PRO A 570 -6.38 8.94 16.85
CA PRO A 570 -6.90 10.10 17.57
C PRO A 570 -6.66 11.43 16.84
N LEU A 571 -7.47 12.43 17.19
CA LEU A 571 -7.23 13.82 16.80
C LEU A 571 -5.94 14.29 17.47
N LEU A 572 -5.00 14.81 16.70
CA LEU A 572 -3.67 15.16 17.18
C LEU A 572 -3.53 16.67 17.45
N ILE A 573 -3.90 17.48 16.47
CA ILE A 573 -3.72 18.93 16.50
C ILE A 573 -5.01 19.60 16.06
N GLN A 574 -5.39 20.67 16.74
CA GLN A 574 -6.47 21.57 16.37
C GLN A 574 -6.05 23.00 16.63
N ASN A 575 -6.21 23.89 15.65
CA ASN A 575 -5.85 25.29 15.75
C ASN A 575 -4.40 25.52 16.27
N ARG A 576 -3.44 24.74 15.74
CA ARG A 576 -2.00 24.73 16.09
C ARG A 576 -1.68 24.19 17.49
N GLN A 577 -2.67 23.77 18.27
CA GLN A 577 -2.48 23.18 19.59
C GLN A 577 -2.61 21.66 19.54
N ILE A 578 -1.74 20.96 20.26
CA ILE A 578 -1.86 19.50 20.44
C ILE A 578 -3.05 19.24 21.36
N VAL A 579 -4.05 18.51 20.84
CA VAL A 579 -5.31 18.16 21.53
C VAL A 579 -5.47 16.66 21.71
N LEU A 580 -4.35 15.93 21.66
CA LEU A 580 -4.32 14.47 21.74
C LEU A 580 -4.92 13.96 23.05
N ASP A 581 -6.06 13.30 22.94
CA ASP A 581 -6.69 12.55 24.02
C ASP A 581 -7.21 11.21 23.49
N ALA A 582 -6.29 10.27 23.31
CA ALA A 582 -6.61 8.96 22.77
C ALA A 582 -7.47 8.11 23.72
N LYS A 583 -7.45 8.38 25.03
CA LYS A 583 -8.31 7.71 26.02
C LYS A 583 -9.77 8.13 25.87
N ALA A 584 -10.04 9.43 25.69
CA ALA A 584 -11.40 9.92 25.41
C ALA A 584 -11.97 9.31 24.12
N GLU A 585 -11.13 9.05 23.11
CA GLU A 585 -11.47 8.37 21.86
C GLU A 585 -11.48 6.84 21.97
N LYS A 586 -11.39 6.30 23.21
CA LYS A 586 -11.47 4.85 23.53
C LYS A 586 -10.41 4.00 22.84
N PHE A 587 -9.22 4.53 22.62
CA PHE A 587 -8.07 3.71 22.23
C PHE A 587 -7.48 2.97 23.44
N SER A 588 -6.98 1.76 23.24
CA SER A 588 -6.39 0.95 24.30
C SER A 588 -5.06 1.54 24.78
N ASN A 589 -4.69 1.27 26.04
CA ASN A 589 -3.40 1.69 26.59
C ASN A 589 -2.22 1.12 25.77
N ALA A 590 -2.34 -0.11 25.27
CA ALA A 590 -1.33 -0.72 24.40
C ALA A 590 -1.12 0.09 23.12
N PHE A 591 -2.20 0.49 22.45
CA PHE A 591 -2.14 1.34 21.24
C PHE A 591 -1.56 2.73 21.54
N ILE A 592 -1.89 3.32 22.68
CA ILE A 592 -1.38 4.64 23.08
C ILE A 592 0.13 4.61 23.31
N ALA A 593 0.63 3.55 23.93
CA ALA A 593 2.06 3.38 24.25
C ALA A 593 2.89 2.84 23.07
N GLU A 594 2.23 2.36 22.01
CA GLU A 594 2.91 1.70 20.89
C GLU A 594 3.81 2.65 20.12
N LYS A 595 5.07 2.25 19.93
CA LYS A 595 6.03 2.87 19.01
C LYS A 595 5.93 2.21 17.64
N ALA A 596 5.31 2.87 16.68
CA ALA A 596 5.03 2.31 15.36
C ALA A 596 5.16 3.37 14.27
N ILE A 597 5.33 2.91 13.01
CA ILE A 597 5.19 3.77 11.83
C ILE A 597 3.78 4.37 11.83
N ARG A 598 3.66 5.69 11.55
CA ARG A 598 2.40 6.42 11.62
C ARG A 598 2.03 7.03 10.27
N SER A 599 0.76 6.91 9.93
CA SER A 599 0.13 7.69 8.87
C SER A 599 -0.57 8.89 9.47
N GLY A 600 -0.44 10.05 8.82
CA GLY A 600 -1.08 11.28 9.27
C GLY A 600 -1.65 12.08 8.10
N ILE A 601 -2.64 12.89 8.42
CA ILE A 601 -3.18 13.90 7.50
C ILE A 601 -3.33 15.21 8.26
N CYS A 602 -2.88 16.30 7.66
CA CYS A 602 -2.97 17.60 8.32
C CYS A 602 -3.15 18.73 7.32
N THR A 603 -3.58 19.89 7.82
CA THR A 603 -3.58 21.14 7.05
C THR A 603 -2.67 22.16 7.70
N THR A 604 -1.96 22.93 6.87
CA THR A 604 -1.20 24.10 7.31
C THR A 604 -2.12 25.33 7.49
N PRO A 605 -1.66 26.41 8.13
CA PRO A 605 -2.42 27.65 8.23
C PRO A 605 -2.77 28.30 6.87
N THR A 606 -1.98 28.03 5.84
CA THR A 606 -2.23 28.52 4.48
C THR A 606 -3.25 27.66 3.70
N GLY A 607 -3.70 26.54 4.30
CA GLY A 607 -4.66 25.63 3.70
C GLY A 607 -4.02 24.56 2.81
N THR A 608 -2.70 24.42 2.79
CA THR A 608 -2.02 23.29 2.14
C THR A 608 -2.34 22.02 2.92
N LEU A 609 -2.77 20.98 2.25
CA LEU A 609 -2.94 19.64 2.83
C LEU A 609 -1.62 18.88 2.78
N MET A 610 -1.27 18.21 3.86
CA MET A 610 -0.17 17.24 3.89
C MET A 610 -0.69 15.87 4.27
N ILE A 611 -0.28 14.86 3.53
CA ILE A 611 -0.48 13.44 3.85
C ILE A 611 0.89 12.81 4.10
N THR A 612 1.09 12.21 5.28
CA THR A 612 2.41 11.90 5.82
C THR A 612 2.56 10.46 6.24
N ALA A 613 3.73 9.88 6.00
CA ALA A 613 4.18 8.62 6.58
C ALA A 613 5.45 8.89 7.41
N VAL A 614 5.35 8.70 8.72
CA VAL A 614 6.46 8.86 9.66
C VAL A 614 7.00 7.49 10.03
N HIS A 615 8.26 7.24 9.70
CA HIS A 615 8.90 5.94 9.83
C HIS A 615 9.67 5.76 11.16
N ASN A 616 10.31 4.60 11.28
CA ASN A 616 11.16 4.30 12.41
C ASN A 616 12.29 5.33 12.52
N ARG A 617 12.55 5.82 13.75
CA ARG A 617 13.70 6.71 14.02
C ARG A 617 15.00 6.01 13.69
N VAL A 618 16.01 6.78 13.41
CA VAL A 618 17.36 6.26 13.16
C VAL A 618 17.78 5.40 14.36
N GLY A 619 18.07 4.11 14.08
CA GLY A 619 18.48 3.14 15.10
C GLY A 619 17.38 2.66 16.06
N GLY A 620 16.10 2.95 15.81
CA GLY A 620 15.01 2.60 16.73
C GLY A 620 13.67 2.30 16.08
N TYR A 621 12.61 2.38 16.88
CA TYR A 621 11.22 2.17 16.46
C TYR A 621 10.54 3.48 16.05
N GLY A 622 9.36 3.38 15.50
CA GLY A 622 8.54 4.52 15.08
C GLY A 622 8.11 5.45 16.23
N PRO A 623 7.44 6.56 15.92
CA PRO A 623 6.99 7.48 16.95
C PRO A 623 5.80 6.93 17.76
N THR A 624 5.71 7.32 19.02
CA THR A 624 4.47 7.28 19.79
C THR A 624 3.43 8.25 19.21
N LEU A 625 2.19 8.21 19.67
CA LEU A 625 1.16 9.19 19.26
C LEU A 625 1.54 10.63 19.65
N ALA A 626 2.16 10.82 20.83
CA ALA A 626 2.60 12.13 21.28
C ALA A 626 3.74 12.68 20.40
N GLU A 627 4.76 11.86 20.12
CA GLU A 627 5.84 12.22 19.20
C GLU A 627 5.30 12.50 17.78
N HIS A 628 4.32 11.74 17.31
CA HIS A 628 3.68 11.99 16.01
C HIS A 628 3.00 13.36 15.97
N ALA A 629 2.26 13.73 17.02
CA ALA A 629 1.64 15.06 17.12
C ALA A 629 2.69 16.18 17.11
N GLN A 630 3.78 16.03 17.86
CA GLN A 630 4.88 17.01 17.91
C GLN A 630 5.60 17.15 16.56
N LEU A 631 5.88 16.03 15.88
CA LEU A 631 6.49 16.03 14.54
C LEU A 631 5.62 16.78 13.54
N LEU A 632 4.31 16.51 13.50
CA LEU A 632 3.39 17.20 12.60
C LEU A 632 3.26 18.69 12.95
N GLN A 633 3.31 19.05 14.24
CA GLN A 633 3.32 20.45 14.67
C GLN A 633 4.59 21.18 14.18
N GLN A 634 5.77 20.56 14.30
CA GLN A 634 7.04 21.10 13.76
C GLN A 634 7.02 21.24 12.25
N MET A 635 6.33 20.32 11.54
CA MET A 635 6.13 20.43 10.10
C MET A 635 5.16 21.54 9.68
N GLY A 636 4.57 22.27 10.65
CA GLY A 636 3.69 23.42 10.42
C GLY A 636 2.21 23.06 10.30
N CYS A 637 1.77 21.89 10.77
CA CYS A 637 0.36 21.52 10.80
C CYS A 637 -0.44 22.41 11.77
N ALA A 638 -1.54 22.97 11.28
CA ALA A 638 -2.52 23.69 12.10
C ALA A 638 -3.61 22.77 12.65
N ASN A 639 -4.03 21.79 11.86
CA ASN A 639 -4.95 20.74 12.27
C ASN A 639 -4.41 19.39 11.77
N ALA A 640 -4.46 18.35 12.60
CA ALA A 640 -3.91 17.04 12.23
C ALA A 640 -4.70 15.88 12.85
N LEU A 641 -4.80 14.80 12.08
CA LEU A 641 -5.44 13.55 12.44
C LEU A 641 -4.47 12.39 12.22
N ASN A 642 -4.36 11.49 13.21
CA ASN A 642 -3.70 10.19 13.01
C ASN A 642 -4.62 9.26 12.21
N LEU A 643 -4.05 8.54 11.25
CA LEU A 643 -4.70 7.51 10.45
C LEU A 643 -4.27 6.12 10.94
N ASP A 644 -4.77 5.05 10.30
CA ASP A 644 -4.31 3.69 10.62
C ASP A 644 -2.81 3.57 10.32
N GLY A 645 -2.05 3.05 11.27
CA GLY A 645 -0.60 3.06 11.27
C GLY A 645 0.04 1.67 11.14
N GLY A 646 1.31 1.58 11.51
CA GLY A 646 2.07 0.33 11.50
C GLY A 646 2.23 -0.27 10.11
N SER A 647 1.81 -1.52 9.93
CA SER A 647 1.85 -2.20 8.63
C SER A 647 0.85 -1.65 7.61
N SER A 648 -0.21 -0.95 8.05
CA SER A 648 -1.20 -0.32 7.18
C SER A 648 -0.68 0.96 6.52
N THR A 649 0.33 1.62 7.10
CA THR A 649 0.91 2.86 6.52
C THR A 649 1.34 2.62 5.09
N SER A 650 0.81 3.42 4.18
CA SER A 650 1.07 3.33 2.74
C SER A 650 0.82 4.68 2.10
N LEU A 651 1.84 5.26 1.48
CA LEU A 651 1.77 6.53 0.76
C LEU A 651 1.98 6.28 -0.74
N TYR A 652 0.91 6.39 -1.51
CA TYR A 652 0.87 6.08 -2.94
C TYR A 652 1.10 7.33 -3.79
N LEU A 653 1.90 7.19 -4.87
CA LEU A 653 2.09 8.20 -5.91
C LEU A 653 2.40 7.55 -7.25
N GLY A 654 1.60 7.79 -8.28
CA GLY A 654 1.91 7.46 -9.68
C GLY A 654 2.26 5.98 -9.93
N GLY A 655 1.62 5.04 -9.24
CA GLY A 655 1.83 3.60 -9.44
C GLY A 655 2.79 2.94 -8.46
N GLN A 656 3.32 3.67 -7.46
CA GLN A 656 4.27 3.15 -6.48
C GLN A 656 3.90 3.57 -5.05
N LEU A 657 4.44 2.88 -4.05
CA LEU A 657 4.52 3.38 -2.68
C LEU A 657 5.82 4.16 -2.51
N LEU A 658 5.73 5.32 -1.87
CA LEU A 658 6.89 6.19 -1.64
C LEU A 658 7.62 5.85 -0.35
N ASP A 659 6.88 5.35 0.63
CA ASP A 659 7.29 5.20 2.01
C ASP A 659 7.87 3.82 2.33
N ARG A 660 7.55 2.80 1.55
CA ARG A 660 7.98 1.41 1.80
C ARG A 660 7.90 0.53 0.57
N PHE A 661 8.50 -0.65 0.66
CA PHE A 661 8.34 -1.68 -0.37
C PHE A 661 6.92 -2.28 -0.31
N PRO A 662 6.26 -2.52 -1.46
CA PRO A 662 4.91 -3.07 -1.50
C PRO A 662 4.72 -4.38 -0.72
N SER A 663 5.76 -5.22 -0.67
CA SER A 663 5.78 -6.49 0.09
C SER A 663 5.68 -6.30 1.60
N THR A 664 6.00 -5.11 2.12
CA THR A 664 5.97 -4.78 3.56
C THR A 664 4.71 -4.05 3.99
N ALA A 665 3.88 -3.62 3.03
CA ALA A 665 2.61 -2.96 3.29
C ALA A 665 1.48 -3.97 3.47
N ALA A 666 0.69 -3.80 4.52
CA ALA A 666 -0.51 -4.60 4.72
C ALA A 666 -1.62 -4.19 3.75
N ARG A 667 -2.60 -5.08 3.59
CA ARG A 667 -3.87 -4.75 2.93
C ARG A 667 -4.67 -3.82 3.84
N VAL A 668 -5.29 -2.78 3.27
CA VAL A 668 -6.09 -1.78 3.98
C VAL A 668 -7.53 -1.77 3.46
N HIS A 669 -8.45 -1.28 4.30
CA HIS A 669 -9.87 -1.22 3.95
C HIS A 669 -10.21 -0.02 3.08
N ASN A 670 -9.71 1.15 3.45
CA ASN A 670 -10.01 2.43 2.81
C ASN A 670 -8.78 3.34 2.76
N GLY A 671 -8.90 4.43 2.01
CA GLY A 671 -7.88 5.46 1.88
C GLY A 671 -8.46 6.77 1.40
N ILE A 672 -7.61 7.78 1.34
CA ILE A 672 -7.89 9.09 0.76
C ILE A 672 -7.13 9.18 -0.55
N GLY A 673 -7.84 9.30 -1.67
CA GLY A 673 -7.26 9.43 -3.00
C GLY A 673 -7.24 10.88 -3.47
N ILE A 674 -6.18 11.24 -4.19
CA ILE A 674 -6.02 12.51 -4.89
C ILE A 674 -6.16 12.23 -6.38
N PHE A 675 -6.96 13.05 -7.05
CA PHE A 675 -7.32 12.90 -8.45
C PHE A 675 -6.97 14.17 -9.21
N LEU A 676 -6.45 14.02 -10.42
CA LEU A 676 -6.22 15.11 -11.36
C LEU A 676 -7.14 14.90 -12.57
N GLN A 677 -8.08 15.80 -12.76
CA GLN A 677 -8.87 15.88 -13.97
C GLN A 677 -8.12 16.76 -14.98
N LYS A 678 -8.14 16.34 -16.25
CA LYS A 678 -7.62 17.17 -17.35
C LYS A 678 -8.58 18.31 -17.65
#